data_f366f3bd8144220b852a23111925a1ca
#
_entry.id   f366f3bd8144220b852a23111925a1ca
#
_cell.length_a   1.000
_cell.length_b   1.000
_cell.length_c   1.000
_cell.angle_alpha   90.00
_cell.angle_beta   90.00
_cell.angle_gamma   90.00
#
_symmetry.space_group_name_H-M   'P 1'
#
loop_
_entity.id
_entity.type
_entity.pdbx_description
1 polymer ?
#
loop_
_entity_poly.entity_id
_entity_poly.type
_entity_poly.pdbx_seq_one_letter_code
_entity_poly.pdbx_strand_id
1 'polypeptide(L)'
;MVAVISNGTAVLGLGDIGPLAGKPVMEGKGLLFKIFAGIDVFDIEVNEKDPEKFIQTVKAISPTFGGINLEDIKAPECFEIETRLKNELDIPVMHDDQHGTAIISGAGLINALEIAGKKIEDVKIVVNGAGAASISCTRLYVMLGARKENIVMCDSKGVISTSRPDLNAAKREFATDRPIKTLQEAVVGADVFLGLSVANVLTKEMVRSMNADPIVFALANPNPEISYADAMASRDDIIFATGRSDYPNQINNVLGFPYIFRGALDTHAKAINEEMKLAAVYAIADLAKEPVPDVVNAAYKLKRTTFGRDYILPKALDPRLLTRVSCAVAKAAIDSGVSRKTITDWEGYANHLREMMGYDNKLLRSFTDMAKANPKRVVFAEANHVNMLKAAAEAKAEGICFPILLGNEERLAKIAAEENISLDGIEIVNLRHDRETERRHRYARILTDKKAREGVTYSEACEKMVDRNAFGMMMVATGDADAFVTGVYSRYSEVTKMAEQIIGIRPSYKHFGALNILTCKKGTFFMADTLINRHPSAEVLIDIARLTHDAVKFFAHEPVMAMLSYSNFGSDKQGSPLKVHEAIDFLHKTYPDMVVDGEMQVNFALDKKLRDDMYPFNKLKGQDVNTLIFPNLSSANSAYKLLDTLGITETIGPIQMGLNKPIHFTDVESSTRDIVNLTTVAVVDAIVQEQIEKENR
;
A
#
# COMPACT_ATOMS: atom_id res chain seq x y z
N MET A 1 -8.63 -14.87 17.51
CA MET A 1 -9.74 -15.59 16.87
C MET A 1 -11.05 -14.88 17.18
N VAL A 2 -11.91 -14.70 16.18
CA VAL A 2 -13.23 -14.05 16.32
C VAL A 2 -14.32 -15.06 15.98
N ALA A 3 -15.47 -14.97 16.67
CA ALA A 3 -16.69 -15.63 16.23
C ALA A 3 -17.50 -14.66 15.36
N VAL A 4 -17.93 -15.09 14.18
CA VAL A 4 -18.99 -14.44 13.40
C VAL A 4 -20.28 -15.17 13.69
N ILE A 5 -21.23 -14.51 14.35
CA ILE A 5 -22.44 -15.16 14.86
C ILE A 5 -23.68 -14.55 14.24
N SER A 6 -24.53 -15.39 13.66
CA SER A 6 -25.78 -15.00 13.00
C SER A 6 -26.90 -15.95 13.33
N ASN A 7 -28.15 -15.45 13.25
CA ASN A 7 -29.33 -16.32 13.17
C ASN A 7 -30.06 -16.24 11.82
N GLY A 8 -29.47 -15.52 10.86
CA GLY A 8 -29.95 -15.41 9.48
C GLY A 8 -31.30 -14.72 9.32
N THR A 9 -31.68 -13.84 10.26
CA THR A 9 -32.99 -13.17 10.25
C THR A 9 -33.04 -11.87 9.46
N ALA A 10 -31.86 -11.35 9.02
CA ALA A 10 -31.76 -10.11 8.22
C ALA A 10 -30.61 -10.18 7.21
N VAL A 11 -30.48 -11.30 6.50
CA VAL A 11 -29.41 -11.50 5.52
C VAL A 11 -29.53 -10.49 4.39
N LEU A 12 -28.45 -9.80 4.11
CA LEU A 12 -28.38 -8.65 3.19
C LEU A 12 -29.03 -8.96 1.83
N GLY A 13 -30.08 -8.22 1.48
CA GLY A 13 -30.82 -8.37 0.22
C GLY A 13 -31.74 -9.59 0.13
N LEU A 14 -31.69 -10.52 1.11
CA LEU A 14 -32.46 -11.77 1.13
C LEU A 14 -33.47 -11.87 2.29
N GLY A 15 -33.26 -11.09 3.36
CA GLY A 15 -34.13 -11.04 4.51
C GLY A 15 -33.99 -12.22 5.48
N ASP A 16 -35.12 -12.70 6.04
CA ASP A 16 -35.16 -13.82 7.00
C ASP A 16 -35.09 -15.17 6.26
N ILE A 17 -33.91 -15.59 5.87
CA ILE A 17 -33.67 -16.88 5.19
C ILE A 17 -33.23 -18.00 6.15
N GLY A 18 -32.99 -17.65 7.42
CA GLY A 18 -32.57 -18.57 8.46
C GLY A 18 -31.06 -18.87 8.46
N PRO A 19 -30.58 -19.51 9.54
CA PRO A 19 -29.13 -19.70 9.74
C PRO A 19 -28.46 -20.58 8.68
N LEU A 20 -29.11 -21.66 8.25
CA LEU A 20 -28.54 -22.60 7.29
C LEU A 20 -28.31 -21.95 5.92
N ALA A 21 -29.26 -21.16 5.42
CA ALA A 21 -29.15 -20.49 4.14
C ALA A 21 -28.21 -19.24 4.23
N GLY A 22 -28.04 -18.67 5.43
CA GLY A 22 -27.08 -17.58 5.68
C GLY A 22 -25.63 -18.02 5.76
N LYS A 23 -25.32 -19.30 5.94
CA LYS A 23 -23.97 -19.85 6.10
C LYS A 23 -22.93 -19.32 5.06
N PRO A 24 -23.18 -19.32 3.75
CA PRO A 24 -22.18 -18.86 2.78
C PRO A 24 -21.77 -17.39 2.97
N VAL A 25 -22.67 -16.55 3.49
CA VAL A 25 -22.37 -15.13 3.79
C VAL A 25 -21.42 -15.04 4.97
N MET A 26 -21.64 -15.85 6.02
CA MET A 26 -20.80 -15.87 7.23
C MET A 26 -19.42 -16.44 6.95
N GLU A 27 -19.30 -17.50 6.12
CA GLU A 27 -18.02 -18.00 5.64
C GLU A 27 -17.25 -16.91 4.85
N GLY A 28 -17.95 -16.18 3.97
CA GLY A 28 -17.38 -15.05 3.25
C GLY A 28 -16.89 -13.97 4.21
N LYS A 29 -17.62 -13.66 5.25
CA LYS A 29 -17.21 -12.71 6.31
C LYS A 29 -15.92 -13.18 7.00
N GLY A 30 -15.85 -14.46 7.37
CA GLY A 30 -14.66 -15.06 7.96
C GLY A 30 -13.43 -14.98 7.04
N LEU A 31 -13.63 -15.23 5.76
CA LEU A 31 -12.58 -15.09 4.75
C LEU A 31 -12.04 -13.66 4.67
N LEU A 32 -12.91 -12.63 4.71
CA LEU A 32 -12.51 -11.23 4.69
C LEU A 32 -11.69 -10.85 5.94
N PHE A 33 -12.07 -11.32 7.13
CA PHE A 33 -11.25 -11.16 8.34
C PHE A 33 -9.84 -11.72 8.17
N LYS A 34 -9.73 -12.90 7.54
CA LYS A 34 -8.42 -13.56 7.31
C LYS A 34 -7.59 -12.80 6.29
N ILE A 35 -8.18 -12.44 5.14
CA ILE A 35 -7.48 -11.78 4.04
C ILE A 35 -7.00 -10.39 4.44
N PHE A 36 -7.82 -9.59 5.13
CA PHE A 36 -7.52 -8.18 5.39
C PHE A 36 -6.82 -7.91 6.72
N ALA A 37 -6.99 -8.78 7.71
CA ALA A 37 -6.44 -8.54 9.04
C ALA A 37 -5.75 -9.75 9.67
N GLY A 38 -5.57 -10.86 8.96
CA GLY A 38 -4.92 -12.06 9.48
C GLY A 38 -5.64 -12.70 10.67
N ILE A 39 -6.94 -12.44 10.83
CA ILE A 39 -7.75 -12.93 11.95
C ILE A 39 -8.40 -14.25 11.57
N ASP A 40 -8.18 -15.29 12.38
CA ASP A 40 -8.89 -16.54 12.25
C ASP A 40 -10.32 -16.42 12.80
N VAL A 41 -11.27 -17.00 12.09
CA VAL A 41 -12.70 -16.89 12.38
C VAL A 41 -13.34 -18.27 12.44
N PHE A 42 -14.28 -18.43 13.38
CA PHE A 42 -15.35 -19.42 13.29
C PHE A 42 -16.66 -18.70 13.03
N ASP A 43 -17.33 -19.07 11.96
CA ASP A 43 -18.71 -18.67 11.70
C ASP A 43 -19.67 -19.66 12.37
N ILE A 44 -20.64 -19.12 13.10
CA ILE A 44 -21.56 -19.89 13.95
C ILE A 44 -22.97 -19.42 13.66
N GLU A 45 -23.75 -20.29 13.02
CA GLU A 45 -25.14 -20.06 12.69
C GLU A 45 -26.04 -20.66 13.77
N VAL A 46 -26.70 -19.78 14.54
CA VAL A 46 -27.55 -20.17 15.66
C VAL A 46 -29.02 -20.24 15.24
N ASN A 47 -29.58 -21.43 15.24
CA ASN A 47 -31.03 -21.62 14.92
C ASN A 47 -31.91 -21.25 16.11
N GLU A 48 -31.87 -20.01 16.55
CA GLU A 48 -32.69 -19.48 17.62
C GLU A 48 -33.07 -18.02 17.32
N LYS A 49 -34.38 -17.72 17.44
CA LYS A 49 -34.92 -16.37 17.21
C LYS A 49 -35.29 -15.66 18.52
N ASP A 50 -35.41 -16.40 19.63
CA ASP A 50 -35.62 -15.82 20.95
C ASP A 50 -34.32 -15.14 21.43
N PRO A 51 -34.35 -13.83 21.71
CA PRO A 51 -33.14 -13.09 22.09
C PRO A 51 -32.45 -13.63 23.34
N GLU A 52 -33.24 -14.05 24.36
CA GLU A 52 -32.68 -14.58 25.61
C GLU A 52 -31.87 -15.86 25.37
N LYS A 53 -32.49 -16.82 24.65
CA LYS A 53 -31.83 -18.10 24.35
C LYS A 53 -30.63 -17.91 23.43
N PHE A 54 -30.72 -16.98 22.45
CA PHE A 54 -29.60 -16.62 21.60
C PHE A 54 -28.44 -16.08 22.43
N ILE A 55 -28.70 -15.11 23.33
CA ILE A 55 -27.69 -14.53 24.22
C ILE A 55 -27.04 -15.61 25.09
N GLN A 56 -27.84 -16.51 25.70
CA GLN A 56 -27.31 -17.60 26.52
C GLN A 56 -26.40 -18.54 25.70
N THR A 57 -26.77 -18.84 24.45
CA THR A 57 -25.97 -19.67 23.56
C THR A 57 -24.64 -19.00 23.28
N VAL A 58 -24.64 -17.70 22.89
CA VAL A 58 -23.43 -16.93 22.60
C VAL A 58 -22.52 -16.85 23.84
N LYS A 59 -23.10 -16.61 25.02
CA LYS A 59 -22.33 -16.59 26.28
C LYS A 59 -21.66 -17.93 26.57
N ALA A 60 -22.36 -19.04 26.30
CA ALA A 60 -21.84 -20.38 26.58
C ALA A 60 -20.59 -20.71 25.72
N ILE A 61 -20.54 -20.22 24.50
CA ILE A 61 -19.40 -20.45 23.58
C ILE A 61 -18.33 -19.37 23.64
N SER A 62 -18.61 -18.21 24.23
CA SER A 62 -17.71 -17.03 24.23
C SER A 62 -16.29 -17.27 24.78
N PRO A 63 -16.06 -18.21 25.75
CA PRO A 63 -14.70 -18.45 26.26
C PRO A 63 -13.70 -18.93 25.19
N THR A 64 -14.20 -19.41 24.04
CA THR A 64 -13.35 -19.83 22.90
C THR A 64 -12.73 -18.65 22.15
N PHE A 65 -13.30 -17.44 22.25
CA PHE A 65 -13.04 -16.33 21.36
C PHE A 65 -12.41 -15.13 22.05
N GLY A 66 -11.66 -14.36 21.29
CA GLY A 66 -11.14 -13.05 21.71
C GLY A 66 -12.05 -11.88 21.34
N GLY A 67 -13.08 -12.13 20.52
CA GLY A 67 -14.06 -11.13 20.09
C GLY A 67 -15.22 -11.78 19.35
N ILE A 68 -16.35 -11.07 19.26
CA ILE A 68 -17.58 -11.53 18.61
C ILE A 68 -18.06 -10.46 17.63
N ASN A 69 -18.21 -10.84 16.37
CA ASN A 69 -18.93 -10.10 15.34
C ASN A 69 -20.35 -10.66 15.21
N LEU A 70 -21.35 -9.87 15.53
CA LEU A 70 -22.75 -10.19 15.26
C LEU A 70 -23.09 -9.75 13.84
N GLU A 71 -23.80 -10.60 13.10
CA GLU A 71 -24.10 -10.39 11.69
C GLU A 71 -25.52 -10.82 11.34
N ASP A 72 -26.20 -10.08 10.46
CA ASP A 72 -27.50 -10.44 9.88
C ASP A 72 -28.61 -10.78 10.90
N ILE A 73 -28.62 -10.07 12.02
CA ILE A 73 -29.67 -10.18 13.06
C ILE A 73 -30.63 -9.01 12.92
N LYS A 74 -31.93 -9.28 12.77
CA LYS A 74 -32.92 -8.25 12.52
C LYS A 74 -33.17 -7.32 13.72
N ALA A 75 -33.57 -6.09 13.39
CA ALA A 75 -34.11 -5.16 14.40
C ALA A 75 -35.60 -5.49 14.72
N PRO A 76 -36.06 -5.25 15.97
CA PRO A 76 -35.35 -4.59 17.09
C PRO A 76 -34.45 -5.50 17.92
N GLU A 77 -34.51 -6.83 17.74
CA GLU A 77 -33.85 -7.85 18.56
C GLU A 77 -32.33 -7.65 18.60
N CYS A 78 -31.70 -7.22 17.49
CA CYS A 78 -30.28 -6.99 17.42
C CYS A 78 -29.76 -5.95 18.44
N PHE A 79 -30.59 -4.95 18.78
CA PHE A 79 -30.18 -3.91 19.75
C PHE A 79 -30.09 -4.48 21.18
N GLU A 80 -31.04 -5.32 21.56
CA GLU A 80 -31.05 -5.99 22.85
C GLU A 80 -29.90 -6.98 22.96
N ILE A 81 -29.74 -7.83 21.95
CA ILE A 81 -28.70 -8.86 21.88
C ILE A 81 -27.30 -8.22 22.00
N GLU A 82 -27.01 -7.21 21.19
CA GLU A 82 -25.71 -6.54 21.23
C GLU A 82 -25.44 -5.85 22.56
N THR A 83 -26.42 -5.08 23.06
CA THR A 83 -26.29 -4.33 24.31
C THR A 83 -26.02 -5.26 25.48
N ARG A 84 -26.75 -6.36 25.59
CA ARG A 84 -26.57 -7.31 26.66
C ARG A 84 -25.26 -8.06 26.56
N LEU A 85 -24.88 -8.54 25.38
CA LEU A 85 -23.58 -9.22 25.19
C LEU A 85 -22.41 -8.30 25.49
N LYS A 86 -22.45 -7.02 25.09
CA LYS A 86 -21.43 -6.02 25.45
C LYS A 86 -21.29 -5.81 26.96
N ASN A 87 -22.41 -5.86 27.70
CA ASN A 87 -22.42 -5.64 29.14
C ASN A 87 -22.08 -6.90 29.94
N GLU A 88 -22.35 -8.06 29.40
CA GLU A 88 -22.26 -9.35 30.11
C GLU A 88 -20.98 -10.15 29.74
N LEU A 89 -20.26 -9.75 28.67
CA LEU A 89 -19.02 -10.37 28.24
C LEU A 89 -17.84 -9.44 28.45
N ASP A 90 -16.68 -10.03 28.65
CA ASP A 90 -15.40 -9.35 28.91
C ASP A 90 -14.49 -9.34 27.68
N ILE A 91 -15.09 -9.49 26.49
CA ILE A 91 -14.44 -9.46 25.16
C ILE A 91 -15.20 -8.51 24.24
N PRO A 92 -14.54 -7.92 23.22
CA PRO A 92 -15.18 -7.01 22.28
C PRO A 92 -16.31 -7.69 21.50
N VAL A 93 -17.49 -7.07 21.52
CA VAL A 93 -18.66 -7.46 20.74
C VAL A 93 -19.08 -6.28 19.88
N MET A 94 -19.32 -6.53 18.58
CA MET A 94 -19.80 -5.50 17.64
C MET A 94 -20.77 -6.12 16.65
N HIS A 95 -21.89 -5.47 16.41
CA HIS A 95 -22.79 -5.80 15.31
C HIS A 95 -22.42 -5.02 14.06
N ASP A 96 -21.90 -5.68 13.03
CA ASP A 96 -21.32 -5.00 11.87
C ASP A 96 -22.36 -4.26 11.03
N ASP A 97 -23.56 -4.82 10.83
CA ASP A 97 -24.62 -4.12 10.08
C ASP A 97 -25.06 -2.82 10.73
N GLN A 98 -24.93 -2.70 12.04
CA GLN A 98 -25.21 -1.48 12.76
C GLN A 98 -24.04 -0.49 12.67
N HIS A 99 -22.84 -0.95 13.03
CA HIS A 99 -21.69 -0.07 13.26
C HIS A 99 -20.75 0.03 12.07
N GLY A 100 -20.60 -1.01 11.25
CA GLY A 100 -19.77 -0.98 10.05
C GLY A 100 -20.25 0.08 9.08
N THR A 101 -21.53 0.02 8.70
CA THR A 101 -22.14 1.01 7.79
C THR A 101 -22.06 2.43 8.36
N ALA A 102 -22.27 2.59 9.68
CA ALA A 102 -22.17 3.90 10.34
C ALA A 102 -20.75 4.47 10.23
N ILE A 103 -19.72 3.68 10.53
CA ILE A 103 -18.31 4.09 10.49
C ILE A 103 -17.90 4.50 9.07
N ILE A 104 -18.22 3.67 8.08
CA ILE A 104 -17.78 3.93 6.69
C ILE A 104 -18.55 5.10 6.10
N SER A 105 -19.88 5.18 6.31
CA SER A 105 -20.66 6.33 5.86
C SER A 105 -20.26 7.62 6.58
N GLY A 106 -19.88 7.55 7.85
CA GLY A 106 -19.34 8.67 8.62
C GLY A 106 -18.03 9.20 8.04
N ALA A 107 -17.10 8.31 7.69
CA ALA A 107 -15.86 8.68 7.02
C ALA A 107 -16.12 9.33 5.65
N GLY A 108 -17.01 8.73 4.85
CA GLY A 108 -17.43 9.30 3.57
C GLY A 108 -18.11 10.67 3.73
N LEU A 109 -18.93 10.84 4.77
CA LEU A 109 -19.60 12.11 5.05
C LEU A 109 -18.61 13.24 5.38
N ILE A 110 -17.63 12.98 6.25
CA ILE A 110 -16.59 13.98 6.58
C ILE A 110 -15.91 14.49 5.31
N ASN A 111 -15.47 13.58 4.44
CA ASN A 111 -14.78 13.92 3.22
C ASN A 111 -15.69 14.59 2.18
N ALA A 112 -16.95 14.13 2.06
CA ALA A 112 -17.91 14.76 1.17
C ALA A 112 -18.25 16.19 1.62
N LEU A 113 -18.38 16.43 2.90
CA LEU A 113 -18.62 17.77 3.48
C LEU A 113 -17.42 18.71 3.22
N GLU A 114 -16.19 18.21 3.35
CA GLU A 114 -14.98 18.99 3.04
C GLU A 114 -14.97 19.43 1.56
N ILE A 115 -15.26 18.48 0.63
CA ILE A 115 -15.33 18.76 -0.81
C ILE A 115 -16.47 19.74 -1.14
N ALA A 116 -17.62 19.62 -0.44
CA ALA A 116 -18.77 20.52 -0.62
C ALA A 116 -18.59 21.88 0.08
N GLY A 117 -17.53 22.07 0.88
CA GLY A 117 -17.31 23.29 1.66
C GLY A 117 -18.35 23.51 2.75
N LYS A 118 -18.95 22.45 3.31
CA LYS A 118 -20.02 22.50 4.29
C LYS A 118 -19.55 22.04 5.66
N LYS A 119 -20.15 22.60 6.72
CA LYS A 119 -19.89 22.19 8.12
C LYS A 119 -20.96 21.24 8.60
N ILE A 120 -20.55 20.18 9.32
CA ILE A 120 -21.46 19.13 9.78
C ILE A 120 -22.57 19.64 10.71
N GLU A 121 -22.28 20.68 11.51
CA GLU A 121 -23.23 21.29 12.41
C GLU A 121 -24.33 22.10 11.70
N ASP A 122 -24.13 22.51 10.44
CA ASP A 122 -25.04 23.40 9.72
C ASP A 122 -25.89 22.66 8.67
N VAL A 123 -25.46 21.43 8.28
CA VAL A 123 -26.13 20.69 7.21
C VAL A 123 -27.47 20.09 7.64
N LYS A 124 -28.41 20.09 6.71
CA LYS A 124 -29.70 19.39 6.83
C LYS A 124 -29.57 17.97 6.28
N ILE A 125 -29.84 17.00 7.12
CA ILE A 125 -29.67 15.57 6.83
C ILE A 125 -31.04 14.90 6.75
N VAL A 126 -31.32 14.21 5.64
CA VAL A 126 -32.48 13.35 5.49
C VAL A 126 -32.03 11.89 5.50
N VAL A 127 -32.57 11.11 6.41
CA VAL A 127 -32.32 9.67 6.55
C VAL A 127 -33.56 8.91 6.11
N ASN A 128 -33.47 8.17 5.02
CA ASN A 128 -34.56 7.34 4.52
C ASN A 128 -34.34 5.86 4.86
N GLY A 129 -35.14 5.37 5.77
CA GLY A 129 -35.00 4.12 6.50
C GLY A 129 -34.95 4.38 8.01
N ALA A 130 -35.46 3.47 8.80
CA ALA A 130 -35.45 3.56 10.26
C ALA A 130 -35.16 2.19 10.89
N GLY A 131 -34.31 1.44 10.23
CA GLY A 131 -33.75 0.17 10.68
C GLY A 131 -32.50 0.33 11.55
N ALA A 132 -31.85 -0.79 11.86
CA ALA A 132 -30.65 -0.82 12.70
C ALA A 132 -29.52 0.07 12.15
N ALA A 133 -29.16 -0.08 10.89
CA ALA A 133 -28.12 0.71 10.24
C ALA A 133 -28.43 2.21 10.25
N SER A 134 -29.67 2.59 9.89
CA SER A 134 -30.08 4.01 9.85
C SER A 134 -29.97 4.70 11.20
N ILE A 135 -30.43 4.04 12.27
CA ILE A 135 -30.35 4.55 13.65
C ILE A 135 -28.87 4.70 14.06
N SER A 136 -28.04 3.70 13.79
CA SER A 136 -26.61 3.71 14.15
C SER A 136 -25.83 4.77 13.37
N CYS A 137 -26.08 4.91 12.05
CA CYS A 137 -25.50 5.97 11.24
C CYS A 137 -25.88 7.35 11.79
N THR A 138 -27.15 7.56 12.11
CA THR A 138 -27.64 8.85 12.61
C THR A 138 -27.01 9.20 13.96
N ARG A 139 -26.89 8.23 14.87
CA ARG A 139 -26.19 8.42 16.15
C ARG A 139 -24.73 8.80 15.94
N LEU A 140 -24.04 8.12 15.05
CA LEU A 140 -22.65 8.42 14.74
C LEU A 140 -22.51 9.81 14.11
N TYR A 141 -23.42 10.23 13.24
CA TYR A 141 -23.40 11.58 12.65
C TYR A 141 -23.59 12.67 13.71
N VAL A 142 -24.46 12.42 14.71
CA VAL A 142 -24.59 13.32 15.86
C VAL A 142 -23.28 13.37 16.69
N MET A 143 -22.63 12.24 16.89
CA MET A 143 -21.31 12.19 17.56
C MET A 143 -20.23 12.92 16.78
N LEU A 144 -20.28 12.95 15.46
CA LEU A 144 -19.40 13.72 14.58
C LEU A 144 -19.70 15.22 14.57
N GLY A 145 -20.82 15.66 15.19
CA GLY A 145 -21.19 17.06 15.33
C GLY A 145 -22.46 17.49 14.61
N ALA A 146 -23.16 16.58 13.92
CA ALA A 146 -24.45 16.90 13.31
C ALA A 146 -25.49 17.28 14.40
N ARG A 147 -26.18 18.38 14.20
CA ARG A 147 -27.25 18.80 15.11
C ARG A 147 -28.51 17.97 14.90
N LYS A 148 -28.99 17.38 15.98
CA LYS A 148 -30.16 16.48 15.95
C LYS A 148 -31.40 17.17 15.35
N GLU A 149 -31.61 18.45 15.64
CA GLU A 149 -32.67 19.27 15.07
C GLU A 149 -32.60 19.45 13.55
N ASN A 150 -31.43 19.24 12.94
CA ASN A 150 -31.23 19.32 11.50
C ASN A 150 -31.45 17.97 10.79
N ILE A 151 -31.74 16.92 11.52
CA ILE A 151 -31.94 15.57 10.99
C ILE A 151 -33.45 15.27 10.86
N VAL A 152 -33.85 14.77 9.71
CA VAL A 152 -35.20 14.26 9.45
C VAL A 152 -35.11 12.81 9.05
N MET A 153 -35.73 11.94 9.84
CA MET A 153 -35.79 10.52 9.54
C MET A 153 -37.16 10.11 8.95
N CYS A 154 -37.14 9.25 7.94
CA CYS A 154 -38.33 8.71 7.28
C CYS A 154 -38.34 7.18 7.38
N ASP A 155 -39.52 6.61 7.49
CA ASP A 155 -39.77 5.16 7.31
C ASP A 155 -40.83 4.90 6.24
N SER A 156 -41.31 3.66 6.07
CA SER A 156 -42.32 3.29 5.07
C SER A 156 -43.63 4.05 5.18
N LYS A 157 -43.89 4.72 6.32
CA LYS A 157 -45.08 5.54 6.55
C LYS A 157 -44.83 7.03 6.40
N GLY A 158 -43.61 7.44 5.96
CA GLY A 158 -43.20 8.82 5.79
C GLY A 158 -42.34 9.33 6.94
N VAL A 159 -42.36 10.65 7.18
CA VAL A 159 -41.55 11.29 8.22
C VAL A 159 -41.89 10.76 9.61
N ILE A 160 -40.87 10.51 10.41
CA ILE A 160 -41.01 10.11 11.81
C ILE A 160 -41.29 11.36 12.64
N SER A 161 -42.59 11.61 12.85
CA SER A 161 -43.09 12.76 13.63
C SER A 161 -43.37 12.37 15.09
N THR A 162 -43.17 13.29 16.03
CA THR A 162 -43.49 13.10 17.46
C THR A 162 -44.95 12.78 17.69
N SER A 163 -45.87 13.17 16.79
CA SER A 163 -47.30 12.88 16.86
C SER A 163 -47.65 11.43 16.52
N ARG A 164 -46.74 10.61 16.01
CA ARG A 164 -46.98 9.22 15.62
C ARG A 164 -47.04 8.29 16.85
N PRO A 165 -48.10 7.49 17.02
CA PRO A 165 -48.25 6.59 18.18
C PRO A 165 -47.48 5.27 18.06
N ASP A 166 -47.02 4.91 16.84
CA ASP A 166 -46.43 3.61 16.49
C ASP A 166 -44.89 3.59 16.59
N LEU A 167 -44.28 4.55 17.24
CA LEU A 167 -42.83 4.66 17.35
C LEU A 167 -42.29 3.80 18.50
N ASN A 168 -41.30 2.95 18.19
CA ASN A 168 -40.46 2.33 19.22
C ASN A 168 -39.46 3.34 19.78
N ALA A 169 -38.73 2.98 20.85
CA ALA A 169 -37.81 3.86 21.53
C ALA A 169 -36.72 4.42 20.60
N ALA A 170 -36.12 3.59 19.72
CA ALA A 170 -35.06 4.00 18.80
C ALA A 170 -35.57 5.01 17.77
N LYS A 171 -36.75 4.82 17.18
CA LYS A 171 -37.37 5.75 16.25
C LYS A 171 -37.77 7.05 16.93
N ARG A 172 -38.28 6.97 18.15
CA ARG A 172 -38.69 8.14 18.96
C ARG A 172 -37.51 9.10 19.22
N GLU A 173 -36.32 8.58 19.33
CA GLU A 173 -35.10 9.37 19.52
C GLU A 173 -34.91 10.43 18.42
N PHE A 174 -35.32 10.14 17.18
CA PHE A 174 -35.17 11.02 16.00
C PHE A 174 -36.50 11.55 15.46
N ALA A 175 -37.56 11.51 16.24
CA ALA A 175 -38.84 12.07 15.85
C ALA A 175 -38.78 13.62 15.82
N THR A 176 -39.43 14.22 14.81
CA THR A 176 -39.43 15.68 14.59
C THR A 176 -40.83 16.29 14.72
N ASP A 177 -40.91 17.54 15.17
CA ASP A 177 -42.14 18.33 15.20
C ASP A 177 -42.35 19.18 13.91
N ARG A 178 -41.46 19.05 12.93
CA ARG A 178 -41.58 19.81 11.66
C ARG A 178 -42.89 19.46 10.94
N PRO A 179 -43.57 20.42 10.30
CA PRO A 179 -44.82 20.18 9.59
C PRO A 179 -44.63 19.56 8.20
N ILE A 180 -43.83 18.49 8.12
CA ILE A 180 -43.52 17.70 6.91
C ILE A 180 -43.94 16.25 7.12
N LYS A 181 -44.44 15.60 6.06
CA LYS A 181 -45.01 14.25 6.15
C LYS A 181 -44.35 13.23 5.24
N THR A 182 -43.84 13.69 4.11
CA THR A 182 -43.32 12.79 3.05
C THR A 182 -41.82 12.95 2.86
N LEU A 183 -41.18 11.94 2.26
CA LEU A 183 -39.79 11.99 1.86
C LEU A 183 -39.54 13.17 0.87
N GLN A 184 -40.46 13.38 -0.06
CA GLN A 184 -40.38 14.47 -1.03
C GLN A 184 -40.30 15.85 -0.35
N GLU A 185 -41.13 16.08 0.68
CA GLU A 185 -41.07 17.30 1.47
C GLU A 185 -39.79 17.44 2.28
N ALA A 186 -39.28 16.32 2.81
CA ALA A 186 -38.10 16.28 3.64
C ALA A 186 -36.81 16.64 2.87
N VAL A 187 -36.68 16.19 1.61
CA VAL A 187 -35.45 16.40 0.81
C VAL A 187 -35.33 17.81 0.23
N VAL A 188 -36.40 18.60 0.24
CA VAL A 188 -36.37 20.00 -0.24
C VAL A 188 -35.40 20.81 0.58
N GLY A 189 -34.33 21.32 -0.03
CA GLY A 189 -33.30 22.09 0.65
C GLY A 189 -32.47 21.27 1.64
N ALA A 190 -32.41 19.95 1.50
CA ALA A 190 -31.50 19.10 2.24
C ALA A 190 -30.08 19.15 1.64
N ASP A 191 -29.08 19.01 2.48
CA ASP A 191 -27.66 18.95 2.07
C ASP A 191 -27.19 17.51 1.91
N VAL A 192 -27.71 16.61 2.74
CA VAL A 192 -27.30 15.21 2.80
C VAL A 192 -28.54 14.32 2.75
N PHE A 193 -28.51 13.31 1.89
CA PHE A 193 -29.46 12.21 1.86
C PHE A 193 -28.71 10.91 2.19
N LEU A 194 -29.19 10.20 3.21
CA LEU A 194 -28.75 8.85 3.58
C LEU A 194 -29.88 7.87 3.34
N GLY A 195 -29.76 7.04 2.33
CA GLY A 195 -30.71 6.00 1.98
C GLY A 195 -30.27 4.64 2.54
N LEU A 196 -31.10 4.03 3.37
CA LEU A 196 -30.94 2.69 3.93
C LEU A 196 -32.31 1.97 3.99
N SER A 197 -32.99 1.96 2.83
CA SER A 197 -34.40 1.56 2.73
C SER A 197 -34.64 0.58 1.57
N VAL A 198 -35.32 1.03 0.53
CA VAL A 198 -35.66 0.22 -0.64
C VAL A 198 -35.33 0.96 -1.95
N ALA A 199 -35.19 0.20 -3.02
CA ALA A 199 -34.83 0.71 -4.33
C ALA A 199 -35.83 1.76 -4.88
N ASN A 200 -35.29 2.72 -5.65
CA ASN A 200 -36.03 3.66 -6.51
C ASN A 200 -37.02 4.58 -5.77
N VAL A 201 -36.74 4.93 -4.53
CA VAL A 201 -37.59 5.85 -3.73
C VAL A 201 -37.13 7.31 -3.82
N LEU A 202 -35.90 7.57 -4.27
CA LEU A 202 -35.37 8.90 -4.49
C LEU A 202 -35.41 9.22 -5.98
N THR A 203 -36.21 10.25 -6.37
CA THR A 203 -36.33 10.64 -7.78
C THR A 203 -35.36 11.73 -8.19
N LYS A 204 -35.15 11.92 -9.49
CA LYS A 204 -34.32 13.02 -10.03
C LYS A 204 -34.81 14.39 -9.57
N GLU A 205 -36.14 14.59 -9.51
CA GLU A 205 -36.78 15.83 -9.04
C GLU A 205 -36.45 16.10 -7.58
N MET A 206 -36.47 15.06 -6.73
CA MET A 206 -36.08 15.17 -5.35
C MET A 206 -34.61 15.58 -5.24
N VAL A 207 -33.70 14.95 -5.97
CA VAL A 207 -32.25 15.33 -5.96
C VAL A 207 -32.07 16.78 -6.44
N ARG A 208 -32.82 17.22 -7.47
CA ARG A 208 -32.75 18.61 -7.93
C ARG A 208 -33.25 19.62 -6.91
N SER A 209 -34.14 19.22 -6.00
CA SER A 209 -34.71 20.09 -4.96
C SER A 209 -33.78 20.24 -3.74
N MET A 210 -32.67 19.46 -3.65
CA MET A 210 -31.67 19.57 -2.61
C MET A 210 -30.83 20.88 -2.76
N ASN A 211 -30.13 21.24 -1.71
CA ASN A 211 -29.19 22.38 -1.74
C ASN A 211 -28.05 22.16 -2.77
N ALA A 212 -27.27 23.21 -3.03
CA ALA A 212 -26.08 23.13 -3.86
C ALA A 212 -25.07 22.11 -3.27
N ASP A 213 -24.30 21.44 -4.13
CA ASP A 213 -23.35 20.39 -3.76
C ASP A 213 -23.99 19.33 -2.83
N PRO A 214 -25.07 18.64 -3.30
CA PRO A 214 -25.76 17.66 -2.45
C PRO A 214 -24.93 16.39 -2.31
N ILE A 215 -24.96 15.84 -1.09
CA ILE A 215 -24.33 14.57 -0.76
C ILE A 215 -25.43 13.51 -0.72
N VAL A 216 -25.32 12.49 -1.58
CA VAL A 216 -26.32 11.43 -1.71
C VAL A 216 -25.66 10.06 -1.50
N PHE A 217 -25.96 9.44 -0.38
CA PHE A 217 -25.55 8.07 -0.05
C PHE A 217 -26.75 7.14 -0.24
N ALA A 218 -26.80 6.42 -1.37
CA ALA A 218 -27.88 5.51 -1.73
C ALA A 218 -27.41 4.05 -1.49
N LEU A 219 -27.72 3.50 -0.33
CA LEU A 219 -27.10 2.28 0.21
C LEU A 219 -28.02 1.06 0.23
N ALA A 220 -29.26 1.17 -0.27
CA ALA A 220 -30.16 0.02 -0.37
C ALA A 220 -29.57 -1.06 -1.29
N ASN A 221 -29.70 -2.32 -0.87
CA ASN A 221 -29.19 -3.49 -1.59
C ASN A 221 -30.37 -4.42 -2.01
N PRO A 222 -30.28 -5.05 -3.21
CA PRO A 222 -29.22 -4.98 -4.21
C PRO A 222 -29.28 -3.74 -5.11
N ASN A 223 -30.40 -3.02 -5.12
CA ASN A 223 -30.60 -1.82 -5.93
C ASN A 223 -30.72 -0.59 -5.03
N PRO A 224 -30.00 0.50 -5.33
CA PRO A 224 -30.00 1.69 -4.50
C PRO A 224 -31.32 2.49 -4.62
N GLU A 225 -31.53 3.44 -3.71
CA GLU A 225 -32.70 4.35 -3.70
C GLU A 225 -32.82 5.20 -4.97
N ILE A 226 -31.71 5.47 -5.64
CA ILE A 226 -31.62 6.06 -6.99
C ILE A 226 -30.42 5.42 -7.71
N SER A 227 -30.56 5.13 -9.01
CA SER A 227 -29.45 4.59 -9.79
C SER A 227 -28.32 5.63 -9.93
N TYR A 228 -27.07 5.17 -10.06
CA TYR A 228 -25.93 6.07 -10.32
C TYR A 228 -26.16 6.94 -11.56
N ALA A 229 -26.64 6.34 -12.64
CA ALA A 229 -26.92 7.06 -13.89
C ALA A 229 -27.97 8.16 -13.72
N ASP A 230 -29.04 7.89 -12.96
CA ASP A 230 -30.11 8.88 -12.72
C ASP A 230 -29.65 9.98 -11.76
N ALA A 231 -28.84 9.63 -10.74
CA ALA A 231 -28.26 10.60 -9.83
C ALA A 231 -27.34 11.58 -10.57
N MET A 232 -26.39 11.08 -11.36
CA MET A 232 -25.47 11.91 -12.16
C MET A 232 -26.19 12.71 -13.24
N ALA A 233 -27.26 12.17 -13.84
CA ALA A 233 -28.09 12.91 -14.82
C ALA A 233 -29.00 13.98 -14.19
N SER A 234 -29.14 13.99 -12.87
CA SER A 234 -29.98 14.96 -12.17
C SER A 234 -29.24 16.29 -11.93
N ARG A 235 -27.93 16.24 -11.62
CA ARG A 235 -27.09 17.41 -11.25
C ARG A 235 -25.62 17.10 -11.46
N ASP A 236 -24.83 18.10 -11.88
CA ASP A 236 -23.38 18.00 -12.09
C ASP A 236 -22.56 18.20 -10.80
N ASP A 237 -23.16 18.80 -9.76
CA ASP A 237 -22.51 19.12 -8.50
C ASP A 237 -22.73 18.05 -7.39
N ILE A 238 -23.32 16.92 -7.72
CA ILE A 238 -23.61 15.84 -6.76
C ILE A 238 -22.35 15.12 -6.29
N ILE A 239 -22.28 14.79 -5.00
CA ILE A 239 -21.33 13.81 -4.44
C ILE A 239 -22.12 12.56 -4.12
N PHE A 240 -21.87 11.49 -4.87
CA PHE A 240 -22.65 10.26 -4.80
C PHE A 240 -21.82 9.09 -4.24
N ALA A 241 -22.43 8.31 -3.35
CA ALA A 241 -21.89 7.04 -2.88
C ALA A 241 -22.96 5.95 -2.83
N THR A 242 -22.54 4.69 -2.96
CA THR A 242 -23.45 3.53 -2.97
C THR A 242 -22.76 2.31 -2.34
N GLY A 243 -23.54 1.29 -1.96
CA GLY A 243 -23.00 0.00 -1.52
C GLY A 243 -22.36 -0.85 -2.64
N ARG A 244 -22.59 -0.51 -3.91
CA ARG A 244 -22.15 -1.29 -5.06
C ARG A 244 -20.67 -1.05 -5.37
N SER A 245 -19.96 -2.13 -5.74
CA SER A 245 -18.52 -2.10 -6.07
C SER A 245 -18.22 -1.62 -7.49
N ASP A 246 -19.21 -1.54 -8.36
CA ASP A 246 -19.07 -1.16 -9.77
C ASP A 246 -19.15 0.35 -10.00
N TYR A 247 -19.35 1.15 -8.92
CA TYR A 247 -19.39 2.61 -8.99
C TYR A 247 -18.34 3.27 -8.10
N PRO A 248 -18.02 4.56 -8.32
CA PRO A 248 -17.20 5.35 -7.41
C PRO A 248 -17.77 5.40 -5.99
N ASN A 249 -16.93 5.65 -5.00
CA ASN A 249 -17.31 5.85 -3.59
C ASN A 249 -18.15 4.69 -3.01
N GLN A 250 -17.61 3.48 -3.08
CA GLN A 250 -18.27 2.33 -2.46
C GLN A 250 -18.25 2.46 -0.93
N ILE A 251 -19.42 2.48 -0.30
CA ILE A 251 -19.58 2.34 1.14
C ILE A 251 -19.70 0.83 1.45
N ASN A 252 -18.61 0.27 1.99
CA ASN A 252 -18.51 -1.16 2.27
C ASN A 252 -17.86 -1.38 3.63
N ASN A 253 -18.52 -2.16 4.49
CA ASN A 253 -18.07 -2.43 5.86
C ASN A 253 -16.66 -3.06 5.94
N VAL A 254 -16.19 -3.70 4.86
CA VAL A 254 -14.83 -4.28 4.78
C VAL A 254 -13.71 -3.25 4.99
N LEU A 255 -13.98 -1.97 4.75
CA LEU A 255 -13.04 -0.89 5.06
C LEU A 255 -12.82 -0.67 6.57
N GLY A 256 -13.67 -1.25 7.42
CA GLY A 256 -13.67 -1.01 8.87
C GLY A 256 -13.50 -2.26 9.72
N PHE A 257 -14.45 -3.22 9.65
CA PHE A 257 -14.56 -4.28 10.64
C PHE A 257 -13.28 -5.12 10.83
N PRO A 258 -12.51 -5.51 9.79
CA PRO A 258 -11.35 -6.35 10.00
C PRO A 258 -10.28 -5.64 10.86
N TYR A 259 -10.07 -4.38 10.56
CA TYR A 259 -9.04 -3.56 11.20
C TYR A 259 -9.45 -3.06 12.59
N ILE A 260 -10.74 -2.82 12.81
CA ILE A 260 -11.30 -2.49 14.13
C ILE A 260 -11.09 -3.68 15.07
N PHE A 261 -11.47 -4.89 14.65
CA PHE A 261 -11.21 -6.10 15.43
C PHE A 261 -9.71 -6.36 15.61
N ARG A 262 -8.87 -6.07 14.62
CA ARG A 262 -7.41 -6.22 14.75
C ARG A 262 -6.86 -5.32 15.86
N GLY A 263 -7.20 -4.04 15.87
CA GLY A 263 -6.79 -3.11 16.93
C GLY A 263 -7.33 -3.50 18.32
N ALA A 264 -8.57 -3.93 18.39
CA ALA A 264 -9.20 -4.38 19.63
C ALA A 264 -8.56 -5.67 20.20
N LEU A 265 -8.27 -6.64 19.33
CA LEU A 265 -7.66 -7.92 19.73
C LEU A 265 -6.21 -7.73 20.19
N ASP A 266 -5.42 -6.92 19.51
CA ASP A 266 -3.99 -6.72 19.82
C ASP A 266 -3.78 -5.97 21.13
N THR A 267 -4.73 -5.14 21.52
CA THR A 267 -4.76 -4.46 22.81
C THR A 267 -5.52 -5.25 23.90
N HIS A 268 -6.04 -6.44 23.57
CA HIS A 268 -6.91 -7.22 24.45
C HIS A 268 -8.06 -6.37 25.03
N ALA A 269 -8.68 -5.56 24.19
CA ALA A 269 -9.75 -4.67 24.62
C ALA A 269 -10.94 -5.45 25.16
N LYS A 270 -11.62 -4.89 26.18
CA LYS A 270 -12.84 -5.46 26.76
C LYS A 270 -14.08 -5.18 25.91
N ALA A 271 -14.03 -4.08 25.14
CA ALA A 271 -15.13 -3.62 24.32
C ALA A 271 -14.60 -2.86 23.10
N ILE A 272 -15.42 -2.76 22.06
CA ILE A 272 -15.30 -1.75 21.01
C ILE A 272 -16.23 -0.60 21.41
N ASN A 273 -15.63 0.48 21.93
CA ASN A 273 -16.37 1.65 22.41
C ASN A 273 -16.52 2.73 21.32
N GLU A 274 -17.17 3.85 21.67
CA GLU A 274 -17.44 4.91 20.69
C GLU A 274 -16.17 5.64 20.27
N GLU A 275 -15.19 5.81 21.15
CA GLU A 275 -13.88 6.42 20.86
C GLU A 275 -13.11 5.60 19.82
N MET A 276 -13.14 4.28 19.89
CA MET A 276 -12.51 3.38 18.90
C MET A 276 -13.21 3.47 17.54
N LYS A 277 -14.55 3.59 17.53
CA LYS A 277 -15.32 3.76 16.28
C LYS A 277 -15.00 5.11 15.62
N LEU A 278 -14.97 6.19 16.39
CA LEU A 278 -14.58 7.52 15.89
C LEU A 278 -13.15 7.54 15.37
N ALA A 279 -12.22 6.88 16.05
CA ALA A 279 -10.85 6.74 15.59
C ALA A 279 -10.77 6.03 14.23
N ALA A 280 -11.57 4.98 14.02
CA ALA A 280 -11.68 4.30 12.73
C ALA A 280 -12.25 5.23 11.64
N VAL A 281 -13.30 6.01 11.95
CA VAL A 281 -13.89 7.00 11.03
C VAL A 281 -12.84 7.97 10.52
N TYR A 282 -12.12 8.62 11.44
CA TYR A 282 -11.09 9.60 11.06
C TYR A 282 -9.92 8.96 10.31
N ALA A 283 -9.45 7.79 10.74
CA ALA A 283 -8.36 7.10 10.06
C ALA A 283 -8.71 6.72 8.61
N ILE A 284 -9.95 6.29 8.36
CA ILE A 284 -10.43 5.98 7.00
C ILE A 284 -10.60 7.26 6.17
N ALA A 285 -11.15 8.32 6.77
CA ALA A 285 -11.35 9.59 6.09
C ALA A 285 -10.02 10.23 5.68
N ASP A 286 -9.05 10.27 6.58
CA ASP A 286 -7.73 10.84 6.32
C ASP A 286 -6.94 10.04 5.29
N LEU A 287 -7.04 8.70 5.31
CA LEU A 287 -6.38 7.85 4.33
C LEU A 287 -6.81 8.12 2.89
N ALA A 288 -8.07 8.49 2.66
CA ALA A 288 -8.57 8.85 1.33
C ALA A 288 -7.91 10.12 0.76
N LYS A 289 -7.38 10.99 1.61
CA LYS A 289 -6.72 12.25 1.23
C LYS A 289 -5.25 12.05 0.84
N GLU A 290 -4.64 10.93 1.25
CA GLU A 290 -3.27 10.60 0.89
C GLU A 290 -3.18 10.15 -0.59
N PRO A 291 -2.01 10.32 -1.24
CA PRO A 291 -1.80 9.81 -2.60
C PRO A 291 -2.12 8.31 -2.69
N VAL A 292 -2.90 7.92 -3.71
CA VAL A 292 -3.33 6.52 -3.88
C VAL A 292 -2.17 5.67 -4.42
N PRO A 293 -1.81 4.56 -3.78
CA PRO A 293 -0.74 3.68 -4.26
C PRO A 293 -1.05 3.07 -5.63
N ASP A 294 -0.02 2.89 -6.46
CA ASP A 294 -0.18 2.33 -7.81
C ASP A 294 -0.76 0.92 -7.80
N VAL A 295 -0.46 0.12 -6.77
CA VAL A 295 -1.03 -1.22 -6.58
C VAL A 295 -2.56 -1.17 -6.45
N VAL A 296 -3.11 -0.13 -5.82
CA VAL A 296 -4.55 0.07 -5.69
C VAL A 296 -5.14 0.46 -7.04
N ASN A 297 -4.52 1.43 -7.74
CA ASN A 297 -4.97 1.84 -9.07
C ASN A 297 -4.95 0.67 -10.06
N ALA A 298 -3.92 -0.17 -10.04
CA ALA A 298 -3.80 -1.37 -10.86
C ALA A 298 -4.89 -2.41 -10.54
N ALA A 299 -5.12 -2.71 -9.25
CA ALA A 299 -6.12 -3.68 -8.81
C ALA A 299 -7.54 -3.33 -9.26
N TYR A 300 -7.87 -2.04 -9.28
CA TYR A 300 -9.18 -1.54 -9.71
C TYR A 300 -9.21 -1.06 -11.17
N LYS A 301 -8.12 -1.21 -11.93
CA LYS A 301 -7.99 -0.75 -13.33
C LYS A 301 -8.29 0.74 -13.52
N LEU A 302 -7.93 1.53 -12.51
CA LEU A 302 -8.10 2.98 -12.52
C LEU A 302 -6.85 3.63 -13.11
N LYS A 303 -7.02 4.64 -13.97
CA LYS A 303 -5.87 5.31 -14.59
C LYS A 303 -5.10 6.19 -13.59
N ARG A 304 -5.81 6.94 -12.78
CA ARG A 304 -5.31 7.79 -11.68
C ARG A 304 -6.48 8.13 -10.78
N THR A 305 -6.31 7.98 -9.49
CA THR A 305 -7.34 8.29 -8.51
C THR A 305 -6.76 9.26 -7.49
N THR A 306 -7.44 10.38 -7.30
CA THR A 306 -7.09 11.40 -6.31
C THR A 306 -8.31 11.75 -5.49
N PHE A 307 -8.11 12.28 -4.28
CA PHE A 307 -9.17 12.76 -3.42
C PHE A 307 -10.08 13.77 -4.17
N GLY A 308 -11.37 13.55 -4.12
CA GLY A 308 -12.37 14.35 -4.84
C GLY A 308 -13.74 13.70 -4.86
N ARG A 309 -14.68 14.25 -5.65
CA ARG A 309 -16.09 13.81 -5.71
C ARG A 309 -16.26 12.32 -6.01
N ASP A 310 -15.33 11.72 -6.77
CA ASP A 310 -15.35 10.30 -7.12
C ASP A 310 -14.45 9.42 -6.23
N TYR A 311 -13.79 10.02 -5.23
CA TYR A 311 -12.92 9.31 -4.30
C TYR A 311 -12.94 9.96 -2.91
N ILE A 312 -14.02 9.72 -2.17
CA ILE A 312 -14.20 10.17 -0.78
C ILE A 312 -13.81 9.10 0.25
N LEU A 313 -13.57 7.88 -0.20
CA LEU A 313 -13.20 6.72 0.62
C LEU A 313 -12.07 5.94 -0.03
N PRO A 314 -11.14 5.34 0.74
CA PRO A 314 -10.14 4.43 0.19
C PRO A 314 -10.81 3.19 -0.42
N LYS A 315 -10.11 2.51 -1.34
CA LYS A 315 -10.58 1.25 -1.90
C LYS A 315 -10.31 0.08 -0.95
N ALA A 316 -11.13 -0.96 -0.99
CA ALA A 316 -11.06 -2.10 -0.09
C ALA A 316 -9.71 -2.85 -0.12
N LEU A 317 -9.04 -2.87 -1.27
CA LEU A 317 -7.71 -3.48 -1.44
C LEU A 317 -6.55 -2.54 -1.11
N ASP A 318 -6.80 -1.40 -0.47
CA ASP A 318 -5.73 -0.51 -0.03
C ASP A 318 -4.98 -1.12 1.17
N PRO A 319 -3.71 -1.54 1.01
CA PRO A 319 -2.98 -2.23 2.07
C PRO A 319 -2.70 -1.36 3.29
N ARG A 320 -2.80 -0.03 3.15
CA ARG A 320 -2.58 0.92 4.24
C ARG A 320 -3.71 0.91 5.27
N LEU A 321 -4.91 0.45 4.91
CA LEU A 321 -6.05 0.31 5.83
C LEU A 321 -5.67 -0.50 7.07
N LEU A 322 -4.93 -1.60 6.90
CA LEU A 322 -4.51 -2.45 8.01
C LEU A 322 -3.73 -1.67 9.07
N THR A 323 -2.74 -0.93 8.67
CA THR A 323 -1.89 -0.20 9.63
C THR A 323 -2.57 1.07 10.14
N ARG A 324 -3.21 1.86 9.26
CA ARG A 324 -3.82 3.14 9.65
C ARG A 324 -5.00 2.94 10.61
N VAL A 325 -5.94 2.07 10.24
CA VAL A 325 -7.15 1.87 11.04
C VAL A 325 -6.84 1.08 12.32
N SER A 326 -6.07 -0.02 12.22
CA SER A 326 -5.77 -0.82 13.42
C SER A 326 -4.95 -0.06 14.45
N CYS A 327 -3.96 0.75 14.03
CA CYS A 327 -3.19 1.59 14.96
C CYS A 327 -4.07 2.67 15.62
N ALA A 328 -4.94 3.33 14.86
CA ALA A 328 -5.85 4.34 15.40
C ALA A 328 -6.82 3.74 16.43
N VAL A 329 -7.41 2.59 16.11
CA VAL A 329 -8.33 1.86 17.00
C VAL A 329 -7.62 1.36 18.26
N ALA A 330 -6.42 0.79 18.11
CA ALA A 330 -5.60 0.33 19.23
C ALA A 330 -5.23 1.48 20.18
N LYS A 331 -4.86 2.63 19.61
CA LYS A 331 -4.56 3.84 20.40
C LYS A 331 -5.80 4.32 21.16
N ALA A 332 -6.95 4.42 20.49
CA ALA A 332 -8.20 4.81 21.13
C ALA A 332 -8.62 3.83 22.24
N ALA A 333 -8.41 2.50 22.06
CA ALA A 333 -8.66 1.52 23.10
C ALA A 333 -7.80 1.73 24.36
N ILE A 334 -6.53 2.09 24.17
CA ILE A 334 -5.60 2.39 25.27
C ILE A 334 -6.01 3.69 25.95
N ASP A 335 -6.20 4.75 25.17
CA ASP A 335 -6.49 6.11 25.68
C ASP A 335 -7.83 6.16 26.43
N SER A 336 -8.84 5.36 26.00
CA SER A 336 -10.14 5.25 26.67
C SER A 336 -10.19 4.23 27.83
N GLY A 337 -9.08 3.54 28.10
CA GLY A 337 -8.95 2.63 29.25
C GLY A 337 -9.67 1.29 29.10
N VAL A 338 -10.11 0.91 27.89
CA VAL A 338 -10.75 -0.39 27.66
C VAL A 338 -9.76 -1.49 27.32
N SER A 339 -8.51 -1.15 27.04
CA SER A 339 -7.45 -2.09 26.76
C SER A 339 -6.89 -2.77 28.04
N ARG A 340 -6.40 -4.01 27.88
CA ARG A 340 -5.63 -4.75 28.91
C ARG A 340 -4.15 -4.82 28.60
N LYS A 341 -3.76 -4.45 27.39
CA LYS A 341 -2.37 -4.45 26.92
C LYS A 341 -2.06 -3.09 26.29
N THR A 342 -0.97 -2.47 26.72
CA THR A 342 -0.48 -1.22 26.14
C THR A 342 0.51 -1.47 25.02
N ILE A 343 0.49 -0.63 24.00
CA ILE A 343 1.45 -0.58 22.92
C ILE A 343 2.22 0.74 23.07
N THR A 344 3.52 0.67 23.25
CA THR A 344 4.39 1.84 23.42
C THR A 344 5.20 2.14 22.15
N ASP A 345 5.55 1.11 21.39
CA ASP A 345 6.23 1.19 20.10
C ASP A 345 5.21 1.06 18.97
N TRP A 346 4.72 2.20 18.49
CA TRP A 346 3.72 2.27 17.41
C TRP A 346 4.31 1.92 16.04
N GLU A 347 5.57 2.25 15.80
CA GLU A 347 6.25 1.91 14.56
C GLU A 347 6.49 0.39 14.48
N GLY A 348 6.99 -0.21 15.55
CA GLY A 348 7.12 -1.65 15.67
C GLY A 348 5.79 -2.39 15.52
N TYR A 349 4.70 -1.84 16.07
CA TYR A 349 3.37 -2.42 15.89
C TYR A 349 2.88 -2.35 14.44
N ALA A 350 3.01 -1.20 13.78
CA ALA A 350 2.64 -1.06 12.38
C ALA A 350 3.46 -2.01 11.48
N ASN A 351 4.75 -2.17 11.78
CA ASN A 351 5.64 -3.10 11.09
C ASN A 351 5.21 -4.56 11.29
N HIS A 352 4.87 -4.93 12.53
CA HIS A 352 4.35 -6.27 12.83
C HIS A 352 3.07 -6.58 12.05
N LEU A 353 2.16 -5.62 11.90
CA LEU A 353 0.95 -5.77 11.08
C LEU A 353 1.28 -6.04 9.61
N ARG A 354 2.26 -5.34 9.04
CA ARG A 354 2.74 -5.56 7.66
C ARG A 354 3.37 -6.95 7.50
N GLU A 355 4.23 -7.36 8.44
CA GLU A 355 4.86 -8.70 8.45
C GLU A 355 3.82 -9.82 8.44
N MET A 356 2.82 -9.71 9.29
CA MET A 356 1.77 -10.71 9.43
C MET A 356 1.01 -10.96 8.13
N MET A 357 0.90 -9.95 7.29
CA MET A 357 0.23 -10.02 5.99
C MET A 357 1.18 -10.34 4.83
N GLY A 358 2.47 -10.55 5.10
CA GLY A 358 3.48 -10.80 4.08
C GLY A 358 3.90 -9.54 3.29
N TYR A 359 3.55 -8.35 3.77
CA TYR A 359 3.91 -7.09 3.12
C TYR A 359 5.28 -6.54 3.58
N ASP A 360 6.02 -7.28 4.39
CA ASP A 360 7.27 -6.79 4.96
C ASP A 360 8.49 -7.55 4.48
N ASN A 361 9.44 -6.78 3.98
CA ASN A 361 10.78 -7.24 3.67
C ASN A 361 11.73 -6.75 4.77
N LYS A 362 12.12 -7.67 5.68
CA LYS A 362 13.03 -7.38 6.82
C LYS A 362 14.31 -6.66 6.38
N LEU A 363 14.80 -6.99 5.21
CA LEU A 363 16.00 -6.40 4.63
C LEU A 363 15.78 -4.92 4.31
N LEU A 364 14.68 -4.59 3.64
CA LEU A 364 14.32 -3.19 3.35
C LEU A 364 14.10 -2.36 4.62
N ARG A 365 13.53 -2.96 5.66
CA ARG A 365 13.33 -2.26 6.93
C ARG A 365 14.66 -1.83 7.54
N SER A 366 15.61 -2.75 7.68
CA SER A 366 16.94 -2.43 8.20
C SER A 366 17.61 -1.29 7.41
N PHE A 367 17.43 -1.30 6.11
CA PHE A 367 17.96 -0.24 5.23
C PHE A 367 17.20 1.08 5.38
N THR A 368 15.88 1.03 5.53
CA THR A 368 15.07 2.22 5.80
C THR A 368 15.47 2.88 7.13
N ASP A 369 15.70 2.08 8.17
CA ASP A 369 16.14 2.59 9.47
C ASP A 369 17.54 3.22 9.38
N MET A 370 18.47 2.61 8.65
CA MET A 370 19.80 3.18 8.39
C MET A 370 19.71 4.50 7.59
N ALA A 371 18.87 4.54 6.56
CA ALA A 371 18.66 5.72 5.74
C ALA A 371 18.06 6.87 6.55
N LYS A 372 17.04 6.61 7.37
CA LYS A 372 16.42 7.59 8.27
C LYS A 372 17.38 8.11 9.32
N ALA A 373 18.29 7.28 9.82
CA ALA A 373 19.31 7.69 10.79
C ALA A 373 20.37 8.64 10.19
N ASN A 374 20.63 8.57 8.88
CA ASN A 374 21.61 9.40 8.18
C ASN A 374 21.16 9.70 6.73
N PRO A 375 20.09 10.50 6.53
CA PRO A 375 19.56 10.77 5.20
C PRO A 375 20.56 11.50 4.32
N LYS A 376 20.58 11.16 3.02
CA LYS A 376 21.51 11.69 2.03
C LYS A 376 20.79 12.52 0.96
N ARG A 377 21.55 13.37 0.24
CA ARG A 377 21.05 14.15 -0.89
C ARG A 377 20.98 13.24 -2.12
N VAL A 378 19.76 12.98 -2.60
CA VAL A 378 19.52 12.09 -3.75
C VAL A 378 18.97 12.87 -4.92
N VAL A 379 19.62 12.78 -6.08
CA VAL A 379 19.17 13.40 -7.32
C VAL A 379 18.18 12.49 -8.03
N PHE A 380 17.01 13.04 -8.34
CA PHE A 380 15.98 12.42 -9.17
C PHE A 380 15.98 13.09 -10.55
N ALA A 381 16.60 12.45 -11.54
CA ALA A 381 16.86 13.07 -12.83
C ALA A 381 15.59 13.24 -13.69
N GLU A 382 14.64 12.35 -13.57
CA GLU A 382 13.43 12.30 -14.37
C GLU A 382 12.18 12.70 -13.57
N ALA A 383 12.31 13.75 -12.74
CA ALA A 383 11.28 14.22 -11.82
C ALA A 383 9.95 14.63 -12.48
N ASN A 384 9.94 14.87 -13.81
CA ASN A 384 8.73 15.12 -14.57
C ASN A 384 7.88 13.85 -14.85
N HIS A 385 8.33 12.67 -14.43
CA HIS A 385 7.53 11.46 -14.36
C HIS A 385 6.79 11.39 -13.03
N VAL A 386 5.51 11.07 -13.07
CA VAL A 386 4.65 11.09 -11.88
C VAL A 386 5.15 10.15 -10.79
N ASN A 387 5.51 8.89 -11.14
CA ASN A 387 6.00 7.94 -10.14
C ASN A 387 7.33 8.40 -9.52
N MET A 388 8.22 9.03 -10.30
CA MET A 388 9.46 9.59 -9.79
C MET A 388 9.22 10.75 -8.83
N LEU A 389 8.26 11.63 -9.16
CA LEU A 389 7.89 12.76 -8.32
C LEU A 389 7.22 12.30 -7.02
N LYS A 390 6.29 11.33 -7.10
CA LYS A 390 5.66 10.70 -5.93
C LYS A 390 6.71 10.03 -5.03
N ALA A 391 7.62 9.26 -5.62
CA ALA A 391 8.66 8.58 -4.87
C ALA A 391 9.62 9.55 -4.14
N ALA A 392 9.99 10.64 -4.78
CA ALA A 392 10.81 11.67 -4.15
C ALA A 392 10.09 12.34 -2.95
N ALA A 393 8.81 12.67 -3.12
CA ALA A 393 7.99 13.26 -2.06
C ALA A 393 7.78 12.26 -0.90
N GLU A 394 7.49 10.99 -1.20
CA GLU A 394 7.32 9.92 -0.22
C GLU A 394 8.62 9.65 0.55
N ALA A 395 9.74 9.49 -0.14
CA ALA A 395 11.05 9.30 0.48
C ALA A 395 11.45 10.46 1.40
N LYS A 396 11.08 11.70 1.06
CA LYS A 396 11.26 12.85 1.94
C LYS A 396 10.34 12.80 3.15
N ALA A 397 9.04 12.57 2.94
CA ALA A 397 8.05 12.50 4.01
C ALA A 397 8.39 11.40 5.04
N GLU A 398 8.95 10.29 4.58
CA GLU A 398 9.44 9.21 5.43
C GLU A 398 10.81 9.48 6.08
N GLY A 399 11.49 10.58 5.70
CA GLY A 399 12.81 10.94 6.23
C GLY A 399 13.96 10.11 5.68
N ILE A 400 13.77 9.42 4.55
CA ILE A 400 14.77 8.54 3.91
C ILE A 400 15.90 9.37 3.27
N CYS A 401 15.57 10.48 2.59
CA CYS A 401 16.54 11.31 1.88
C CYS A 401 16.15 12.78 1.82
N PHE A 402 17.09 13.60 1.37
CA PHE A 402 16.87 14.97 0.91
C PHE A 402 16.81 14.96 -0.63
N PRO A 403 15.63 14.97 -1.26
CA PRO A 403 15.52 14.88 -2.71
C PRO A 403 15.96 16.16 -3.39
N ILE A 404 16.63 16.00 -4.54
CA ILE A 404 16.95 17.07 -5.50
C ILE A 404 16.31 16.69 -6.83
N LEU A 405 15.32 17.47 -7.27
CA LEU A 405 14.56 17.22 -8.48
C LEU A 405 15.15 17.95 -9.66
N LEU A 406 15.53 17.24 -10.73
CA LEU A 406 15.97 17.88 -11.97
C LEU A 406 14.78 18.14 -12.90
N GLY A 407 14.44 19.41 -13.12
CA GLY A 407 13.32 19.76 -13.99
C GLY A 407 12.94 21.23 -14.00
N ASN A 408 11.94 21.56 -14.83
CA ASN A 408 11.36 22.89 -14.86
C ASN A 408 10.38 23.07 -13.70
N GLU A 409 10.56 24.10 -12.89
CA GLU A 409 9.80 24.38 -11.65
C GLU A 409 8.31 24.49 -11.90
N GLU A 410 7.87 25.23 -12.92
CA GLU A 410 6.46 25.43 -13.25
C GLU A 410 5.80 24.11 -13.67
N ARG A 411 6.52 23.32 -14.48
CA ARG A 411 6.03 22.00 -14.91
C ARG A 411 5.89 21.01 -13.76
N LEU A 412 6.86 20.99 -12.85
CA LEU A 412 6.81 20.11 -11.67
C LEU A 412 5.70 20.55 -10.71
N ALA A 413 5.53 21.86 -10.49
CA ALA A 413 4.44 22.40 -9.67
C ALA A 413 3.07 22.05 -10.24
N LYS A 414 2.91 22.09 -11.57
CA LYS A 414 1.67 21.69 -12.23
C LYS A 414 1.36 20.22 -12.02
N ILE A 415 2.34 19.32 -12.25
CA ILE A 415 2.17 17.88 -12.02
C ILE A 415 1.86 17.60 -10.53
N ALA A 416 2.56 18.28 -9.63
CA ALA A 416 2.36 18.13 -8.20
C ALA A 416 0.93 18.53 -7.75
N ALA A 417 0.42 19.64 -8.30
CA ALA A 417 -0.95 20.08 -8.04
C ALA A 417 -2.00 19.10 -8.60
N GLU A 418 -1.80 18.59 -9.83
CA GLU A 418 -2.68 17.61 -10.47
C GLU A 418 -2.73 16.27 -9.70
N GLU A 419 -1.63 15.88 -9.04
CA GLU A 419 -1.47 14.60 -8.34
C GLU A 419 -1.55 14.72 -6.82
N ASN A 420 -1.85 15.91 -6.31
CA ASN A 420 -1.90 16.23 -4.86
C ASN A 420 -0.61 15.85 -4.11
N ILE A 421 0.55 16.21 -4.69
CA ILE A 421 1.89 15.95 -4.14
C ILE A 421 2.42 17.24 -3.52
N SER A 422 2.88 17.21 -2.27
CA SER A 422 3.60 18.34 -1.66
C SER A 422 5.06 18.37 -2.12
N LEU A 423 5.49 19.51 -2.63
CA LEU A 423 6.89 19.79 -2.95
C LEU A 423 7.59 20.65 -1.89
N ASP A 424 6.97 20.89 -0.75
CA ASP A 424 7.47 21.76 0.31
C ASP A 424 8.86 21.34 0.79
N GLY A 425 9.83 22.28 0.67
CA GLY A 425 11.21 22.07 1.07
C GLY A 425 11.95 20.99 0.26
N ILE A 426 11.51 20.67 -0.96
CA ILE A 426 12.28 19.88 -1.93
C ILE A 426 13.06 20.83 -2.84
N GLU A 427 14.38 20.58 -3.01
CA GLU A 427 15.21 21.35 -3.91
C GLU A 427 14.88 21.00 -5.37
N ILE A 428 14.62 22.04 -6.20
CA ILE A 428 14.39 21.88 -7.64
C ILE A 428 15.53 22.59 -8.40
N VAL A 429 16.20 21.85 -9.28
CA VAL A 429 17.28 22.35 -10.10
C VAL A 429 16.85 22.31 -11.57
N ASN A 430 16.62 23.47 -12.15
CA ASN A 430 16.37 23.61 -13.59
C ASN A 430 17.71 23.83 -14.30
N LEU A 431 18.31 22.72 -14.72
CA LEU A 431 19.63 22.72 -15.36
C LEU A 431 19.74 23.58 -16.62
N ARG A 432 18.62 24.01 -17.23
CA ARG A 432 18.61 24.90 -18.41
C ARG A 432 18.48 26.37 -18.06
N HIS A 433 18.21 26.69 -16.77
CA HIS A 433 18.11 28.06 -16.31
C HIS A 433 19.50 28.72 -16.27
N ASP A 434 19.57 30.05 -16.52
CA ASP A 434 20.82 30.81 -16.56
C ASP A 434 21.62 30.75 -15.25
N ARG A 435 20.95 30.64 -14.11
CA ARG A 435 21.58 30.46 -12.79
C ARG A 435 22.48 29.21 -12.69
N GLU A 436 22.25 28.20 -13.53
CA GLU A 436 23.05 26.96 -13.57
C GLU A 436 24.19 26.99 -14.60
N THR A 437 24.38 28.09 -15.30
CA THR A 437 25.38 28.21 -16.36
C THR A 437 26.79 27.97 -15.82
N GLU A 438 27.16 28.59 -14.70
CA GLU A 438 28.48 28.40 -14.09
C GLU A 438 28.69 26.94 -13.64
N ARG A 439 27.64 26.30 -13.07
CA ARG A 439 27.71 24.91 -12.66
C ARG A 439 27.86 23.98 -13.86
N ARG A 440 27.11 24.20 -14.95
CA ARG A 440 27.29 23.46 -16.21
C ARG A 440 28.72 23.58 -16.75
N HIS A 441 29.29 24.78 -16.79
CA HIS A 441 30.66 25.00 -17.25
C HIS A 441 31.71 24.35 -16.34
N ARG A 442 31.52 24.41 -15.02
CA ARG A 442 32.36 23.72 -14.05
C ARG A 442 32.38 22.23 -14.29
N TYR A 443 31.19 21.61 -14.43
CA TYR A 443 31.07 20.18 -14.70
C TYR A 443 31.67 19.79 -16.04
N ALA A 444 31.43 20.58 -17.08
CA ALA A 444 32.03 20.36 -18.40
C ALA A 444 33.57 20.35 -18.37
N ARG A 445 34.20 21.30 -17.64
CA ARG A 445 35.65 21.33 -17.45
C ARG A 445 36.16 20.07 -16.76
N ILE A 446 35.54 19.69 -15.63
CA ILE A 446 35.93 18.49 -14.87
C ILE A 446 35.79 17.23 -15.73
N LEU A 447 34.70 17.10 -16.51
CA LEU A 447 34.51 15.97 -17.40
C LEU A 447 35.55 15.95 -18.52
N THR A 448 35.87 17.12 -19.14
CA THR A 448 36.90 17.24 -20.15
C THR A 448 38.26 16.84 -19.60
N ASP A 449 38.68 17.38 -18.46
CA ASP A 449 39.95 17.05 -17.82
C ASP A 449 40.11 15.57 -17.53
N LYS A 450 39.02 14.95 -17.01
CA LYS A 450 38.97 13.51 -16.70
C LYS A 450 39.06 12.63 -17.95
N LYS A 451 38.47 13.06 -19.07
CA LYS A 451 38.26 12.26 -20.29
C LYS A 451 38.96 12.80 -21.53
N ALA A 452 39.89 13.74 -21.35
CA ALA A 452 40.65 14.33 -22.46
C ALA A 452 41.38 13.28 -23.32
N ARG A 453 41.96 12.25 -22.70
CA ARG A 453 42.65 11.15 -23.41
C ARG A 453 41.72 10.15 -24.08
N GLU A 454 40.41 10.22 -23.78
CA GLU A 454 39.35 9.47 -24.46
C GLU A 454 38.70 10.29 -25.59
N GLY A 455 39.23 11.49 -25.88
CA GLY A 455 38.80 12.34 -26.98
C GLY A 455 37.62 13.26 -26.66
N VAL A 456 37.23 13.40 -25.41
CA VAL A 456 36.11 14.29 -25.02
C VAL A 456 36.57 15.74 -25.08
N THR A 457 35.98 16.53 -25.97
CA THR A 457 36.21 17.96 -26.08
C THR A 457 35.37 18.77 -25.09
N TYR A 458 35.80 20.01 -24.79
CA TYR A 458 35.04 20.90 -23.92
C TYR A 458 33.64 21.23 -24.48
N SER A 459 33.54 21.39 -25.83
CA SER A 459 32.25 21.65 -26.48
C SER A 459 31.28 20.49 -26.28
N GLU A 460 31.70 19.25 -26.50
CA GLU A 460 30.89 18.04 -26.28
C GLU A 460 30.52 17.87 -24.80
N ALA A 461 31.46 18.21 -23.91
CA ALA A 461 31.15 18.17 -22.47
C ALA A 461 30.08 19.22 -22.08
N CYS A 462 30.12 20.43 -22.66
CA CYS A 462 29.07 21.43 -22.45
C CYS A 462 27.71 20.97 -22.98
N GLU A 463 27.67 20.35 -24.16
CA GLU A 463 26.43 19.78 -24.71
C GLU A 463 25.87 18.69 -23.83
N LYS A 464 26.70 17.80 -23.26
CA LYS A 464 26.28 16.78 -22.30
C LYS A 464 25.70 17.37 -21.03
N MET A 465 26.12 18.54 -20.56
CA MET A 465 25.61 19.16 -19.34
C MET A 465 24.21 19.74 -19.46
N VAL A 466 23.58 19.72 -20.63
CA VAL A 466 22.14 20.01 -20.78
C VAL A 466 21.26 18.74 -20.73
N ASP A 467 21.88 17.55 -20.68
CA ASP A 467 21.21 16.29 -20.40
C ASP A 467 21.09 16.09 -18.88
N ARG A 468 19.89 15.72 -18.44
CA ARG A 468 19.59 15.60 -17.00
C ARG A 468 20.35 14.47 -16.32
N ASN A 469 20.60 13.36 -17.03
CA ASN A 469 21.32 12.22 -16.46
C ASN A 469 22.80 12.56 -16.32
N ALA A 470 23.41 13.17 -17.34
CA ALA A 470 24.79 13.61 -17.28
C ALA A 470 25.02 14.67 -16.19
N PHE A 471 24.13 15.67 -16.11
CA PHE A 471 24.21 16.71 -15.10
C PHE A 471 24.05 16.12 -13.68
N GLY A 472 23.04 15.27 -13.45
CA GLY A 472 22.81 14.64 -12.15
C GLY A 472 23.97 13.72 -11.73
N MET A 473 24.52 12.92 -12.65
CA MET A 473 25.71 12.11 -12.36
C MET A 473 26.92 12.99 -12.03
N MET A 474 27.09 14.13 -12.69
CA MET A 474 28.17 15.09 -12.34
C MET A 474 27.95 15.72 -10.96
N MET A 475 26.70 15.97 -10.52
CA MET A 475 26.43 16.39 -9.14
C MET A 475 27.00 15.39 -8.13
N VAL A 476 26.77 14.09 -8.36
CA VAL A 476 27.31 13.05 -7.48
C VAL A 476 28.81 12.89 -7.61
N ALA A 477 29.37 12.97 -8.84
CA ALA A 477 30.78 12.85 -9.07
C ALA A 477 31.59 13.97 -8.41
N THR A 478 31.02 15.17 -8.25
CA THR A 478 31.66 16.35 -7.64
C THR A 478 31.32 16.52 -6.15
N GLY A 479 30.41 15.72 -5.58
CA GLY A 479 30.00 15.83 -4.21
C GLY A 479 28.90 16.88 -3.95
N ASP A 480 28.30 17.45 -5.01
CA ASP A 480 27.15 18.36 -4.88
C ASP A 480 25.87 17.57 -4.48
N ALA A 481 25.86 16.26 -4.70
CA ALA A 481 24.87 15.30 -4.18
C ALA A 481 25.57 13.99 -3.79
N ASP A 482 24.85 13.11 -3.09
CA ASP A 482 25.43 11.90 -2.51
C ASP A 482 25.04 10.63 -3.28
N ALA A 483 23.85 10.62 -3.91
CA ALA A 483 23.34 9.52 -4.72
C ALA A 483 22.46 10.02 -5.87
N PHE A 484 22.19 9.12 -6.84
CA PHE A 484 21.45 9.45 -8.06
C PHE A 484 20.51 8.31 -8.45
N VAL A 485 19.27 8.65 -8.82
CA VAL A 485 18.24 7.72 -9.29
C VAL A 485 17.62 8.21 -10.59
N THR A 486 17.48 7.31 -11.59
CA THR A 486 16.89 7.57 -12.91
C THR A 486 16.34 6.29 -13.54
N GLY A 487 15.76 6.32 -14.75
CA GLY A 487 15.48 5.15 -15.58
C GLY A 487 14.04 4.97 -16.03
N VAL A 488 13.11 5.87 -15.66
CA VAL A 488 11.69 5.77 -16.05
C VAL A 488 11.41 6.23 -17.49
N TYR A 489 12.29 7.05 -18.09
CA TYR A 489 12.21 7.48 -19.49
C TYR A 489 13.43 7.09 -20.30
N SER A 490 14.59 7.05 -19.66
CA SER A 490 15.85 6.87 -20.35
C SER A 490 16.09 5.42 -20.71
N ARG A 491 16.63 5.19 -21.91
CA ARG A 491 17.05 3.84 -22.30
C ARG A 491 18.22 3.38 -21.44
N TYR A 492 18.11 2.22 -20.87
CA TYR A 492 19.08 1.64 -19.97
C TYR A 492 20.52 1.64 -20.53
N SER A 493 20.68 1.25 -21.81
CA SER A 493 21.99 1.19 -22.48
C SER A 493 22.67 2.55 -22.64
N GLU A 494 21.90 3.63 -22.69
CA GLU A 494 22.43 5.00 -22.80
C GLU A 494 22.93 5.50 -21.45
N VAL A 495 22.09 5.28 -20.41
CA VAL A 495 22.43 5.69 -19.03
C VAL A 495 23.61 4.90 -18.49
N THR A 496 23.70 3.61 -18.78
CA THR A 496 24.81 2.73 -18.42
C THR A 496 26.14 3.23 -18.98
N LYS A 497 26.19 3.56 -20.28
CA LYS A 497 27.40 4.13 -20.89
C LYS A 497 27.79 5.48 -20.27
N MET A 498 26.78 6.29 -19.96
CA MET A 498 27.02 7.61 -19.35
C MET A 498 27.58 7.45 -17.93
N ALA A 499 27.06 6.50 -17.14
CA ALA A 499 27.58 6.20 -15.81
C ALA A 499 29.03 5.70 -15.87
N GLU A 500 29.37 4.83 -16.81
CA GLU A 500 30.74 4.37 -17.01
C GLU A 500 31.69 5.53 -17.38
N GLN A 501 31.25 6.45 -18.25
CA GLN A 501 32.04 7.60 -18.67
C GLN A 501 32.23 8.62 -17.55
N ILE A 502 31.18 8.97 -16.81
CA ILE A 502 31.20 10.06 -15.83
C ILE A 502 31.70 9.56 -14.47
N ILE A 503 31.14 8.50 -13.99
CA ILE A 503 31.41 7.93 -12.66
C ILE A 503 32.62 6.99 -12.71
N GLY A 504 32.59 6.03 -13.64
CA GLY A 504 33.59 4.99 -13.78
C GLY A 504 33.35 3.78 -12.86
N ILE A 505 34.14 2.75 -13.11
CA ILE A 505 34.07 1.47 -12.39
C ILE A 505 35.04 1.52 -11.21
N ARG A 506 34.73 0.86 -10.11
CA ARG A 506 35.63 0.72 -8.94
C ARG A 506 36.94 0.09 -9.34
N PRO A 507 38.12 0.59 -8.89
CA PRO A 507 39.44 0.14 -9.34
C PRO A 507 39.71 -1.36 -9.21
N SER A 508 39.01 -2.04 -8.27
CA SER A 508 39.15 -3.48 -8.02
C SER A 508 38.45 -4.35 -9.06
N TYR A 509 37.71 -3.77 -10.01
CA TYR A 509 36.92 -4.43 -11.01
C TYR A 509 37.14 -3.82 -12.39
N LYS A 510 36.93 -4.61 -13.44
CA LYS A 510 36.93 -4.11 -14.83
C LYS A 510 35.50 -3.95 -15.39
N HIS A 511 34.56 -4.63 -14.80
CA HIS A 511 33.18 -4.65 -15.23
C HIS A 511 32.27 -4.33 -14.06
N PHE A 512 31.07 -3.86 -14.37
CA PHE A 512 30.00 -3.67 -13.40
C PHE A 512 28.76 -4.48 -13.80
N GLY A 513 27.86 -4.72 -12.88
CA GLY A 513 26.69 -5.58 -13.08
C GLY A 513 25.47 -5.05 -12.34
N ALA A 514 24.36 -5.75 -12.48
CA ALA A 514 23.12 -5.45 -11.78
C ALA A 514 22.59 -6.67 -11.02
N LEU A 515 22.06 -6.40 -9.85
CA LEU A 515 21.50 -7.37 -8.92
C LEU A 515 20.01 -7.11 -8.71
N ASN A 516 19.19 -8.16 -8.78
CA ASN A 516 17.83 -8.13 -8.24
C ASN A 516 17.76 -9.02 -7.00
N ILE A 517 17.07 -8.53 -5.97
CA ILE A 517 16.77 -9.26 -4.75
C ILE A 517 15.31 -9.69 -4.82
N LEU A 518 15.06 -10.99 -4.71
CA LEU A 518 13.74 -11.58 -4.80
C LEU A 518 13.39 -12.24 -3.46
N THR A 519 12.31 -11.81 -2.85
CA THR A 519 11.82 -12.41 -1.60
C THR A 519 10.56 -13.22 -1.87
N CYS A 520 10.52 -14.46 -1.40
CA CYS A 520 9.37 -15.35 -1.51
C CYS A 520 9.23 -16.21 -0.25
N LYS A 521 8.22 -17.09 -0.22
CA LYS A 521 7.99 -18.01 0.91
C LYS A 521 9.18 -18.93 1.26
N LYS A 522 10.09 -19.16 0.32
CA LYS A 522 11.29 -19.98 0.52
C LYS A 522 12.49 -19.20 1.06
N GLY A 523 12.41 -17.87 1.13
CA GLY A 523 13.48 -16.99 1.57
C GLY A 523 13.82 -15.90 0.57
N THR A 524 14.97 -15.25 0.80
CA THR A 524 15.51 -14.19 -0.06
C THR A 524 16.55 -14.77 -1.00
N PHE A 525 16.43 -14.42 -2.28
CA PHE A 525 17.34 -14.84 -3.35
C PHE A 525 17.94 -13.61 -4.05
N PHE A 526 19.22 -13.72 -4.40
CA PHE A 526 19.99 -12.71 -5.11
C PHE A 526 20.27 -13.19 -6.53
N MET A 527 19.88 -12.44 -7.55
CA MET A 527 20.01 -12.82 -8.97
C MET A 527 20.86 -11.81 -9.73
N ALA A 528 21.94 -12.25 -10.38
CA ALA A 528 22.87 -11.41 -11.16
C ALA A 528 23.41 -12.16 -12.40
N ASP A 529 23.83 -11.51 -13.49
CA ASP A 529 23.56 -10.14 -13.85
C ASP A 529 22.21 -10.05 -14.57
N THR A 530 21.32 -9.23 -14.04
CA THR A 530 19.95 -9.18 -14.55
C THR A 530 19.71 -8.13 -15.62
N LEU A 531 20.71 -7.23 -15.92
CA LEU A 531 20.40 -6.07 -16.74
C LEU A 531 21.55 -5.50 -17.62
N ILE A 532 22.82 -5.81 -17.37
CA ILE A 532 23.95 -5.11 -18.01
C ILE A 532 24.65 -5.94 -19.07
N ASN A 533 25.17 -7.10 -18.72
CA ASN A 533 26.08 -7.85 -19.55
C ASN A 533 25.36 -8.87 -20.45
N ARG A 534 25.20 -8.53 -21.74
CA ARG A 534 24.42 -9.36 -22.69
C ARG A 534 25.02 -10.76 -22.89
N HIS A 535 26.32 -10.81 -23.19
CA HIS A 535 27.08 -12.03 -23.47
C HIS A 535 28.39 -12.00 -22.69
N PRO A 536 28.36 -12.20 -21.36
CA PRO A 536 29.56 -12.11 -20.54
C PRO A 536 30.58 -13.20 -20.93
N SER A 537 31.87 -12.84 -20.99
CA SER A 537 32.97 -13.81 -21.01
C SER A 537 33.19 -14.40 -19.61
N ALA A 538 34.09 -15.38 -19.50
CA ALA A 538 34.50 -15.90 -18.20
C ALA A 538 35.03 -14.80 -17.27
N GLU A 539 35.83 -13.83 -17.78
CA GLU A 539 36.35 -12.70 -17.02
C GLU A 539 35.23 -11.79 -16.48
N VAL A 540 34.22 -11.51 -17.30
CA VAL A 540 33.04 -10.75 -16.87
C VAL A 540 32.23 -11.50 -15.80
N LEU A 541 32.06 -12.82 -15.95
CA LEU A 541 31.36 -13.65 -14.97
C LEU A 541 32.10 -13.70 -13.63
N ILE A 542 33.44 -13.69 -13.65
CA ILE A 542 34.26 -13.59 -12.43
C ILE A 542 33.97 -12.25 -11.71
N ASP A 543 34.01 -11.15 -12.42
CA ASP A 543 33.69 -9.84 -11.81
C ASP A 543 32.25 -9.78 -11.28
N ILE A 544 31.26 -10.30 -12.03
CA ILE A 544 29.86 -10.38 -11.57
C ILE A 544 29.76 -11.21 -10.29
N ALA A 545 30.41 -12.38 -10.22
CA ALA A 545 30.38 -13.21 -9.01
C ALA A 545 30.97 -12.50 -7.80
N ARG A 546 32.10 -11.82 -7.96
CA ARG A 546 32.77 -11.04 -6.90
C ARG A 546 31.91 -9.87 -6.45
N LEU A 547 31.38 -9.09 -7.40
CA LEU A 547 30.47 -7.96 -7.12
C LEU A 547 29.22 -8.42 -6.39
N THR A 548 28.66 -9.56 -6.81
CA THR A 548 27.45 -10.13 -6.19
C THR A 548 27.78 -10.63 -4.77
N HIS A 549 28.93 -11.28 -4.58
CA HIS A 549 29.39 -11.69 -3.26
C HIS A 549 29.48 -10.51 -2.29
N ASP A 550 30.08 -9.41 -2.71
CA ASP A 550 30.21 -8.20 -1.89
C ASP A 550 28.84 -7.54 -1.64
N ALA A 551 27.97 -7.51 -2.66
CA ALA A 551 26.62 -6.99 -2.53
C ALA A 551 25.76 -7.82 -1.56
N VAL A 552 25.82 -9.15 -1.61
CA VAL A 552 25.07 -10.02 -0.70
C VAL A 552 25.52 -9.82 0.75
N LYS A 553 26.81 -9.62 0.97
CA LYS A 553 27.36 -9.26 2.30
C LYS A 553 26.92 -7.87 2.75
N PHE A 554 26.89 -6.90 1.83
CA PHE A 554 26.34 -5.56 2.09
C PHE A 554 24.88 -5.64 2.58
N PHE A 555 24.09 -6.59 2.04
CA PHE A 555 22.73 -6.89 2.49
C PHE A 555 22.66 -7.80 3.73
N ALA A 556 23.75 -7.93 4.49
CA ALA A 556 23.85 -8.73 5.72
C ALA A 556 23.46 -10.20 5.55
N HIS A 557 23.75 -10.80 4.38
CA HIS A 557 23.57 -12.22 4.10
C HIS A 557 24.93 -12.86 3.80
N GLU A 558 25.04 -14.15 4.16
CA GLU A 558 26.20 -14.94 3.73
C GLU A 558 25.93 -15.49 2.31
N PRO A 559 26.78 -15.15 1.32
CA PRO A 559 26.56 -15.57 -0.05
C PRO A 559 26.89 -17.05 -0.26
N VAL A 560 25.90 -17.84 -0.66
CA VAL A 560 26.05 -19.22 -1.14
C VAL A 560 25.65 -19.22 -2.60
N MET A 561 26.65 -19.20 -3.50
CA MET A 561 26.47 -18.83 -4.90
C MET A 561 26.51 -20.04 -5.82
N ALA A 562 25.47 -20.19 -6.66
CA ALA A 562 25.43 -21.12 -7.77
C ALA A 562 25.59 -20.37 -9.10
N MET A 563 26.61 -20.76 -9.88
CA MET A 563 26.74 -20.30 -11.26
C MET A 563 25.96 -21.21 -12.19
N LEU A 564 24.94 -20.64 -12.86
CA LEU A 564 23.94 -21.39 -13.59
C LEU A 564 24.32 -21.70 -15.03
N SER A 565 23.83 -22.82 -15.49
CA SER A 565 23.87 -23.26 -16.89
C SER A 565 22.72 -24.24 -17.18
N TYR A 566 22.58 -24.66 -18.43
CA TYR A 566 21.76 -25.83 -18.81
C TYR A 566 22.50 -27.16 -18.61
N SER A 567 23.79 -27.15 -18.30
CA SER A 567 24.69 -28.26 -18.01
C SER A 567 24.95 -28.39 -16.52
N ASN A 568 25.39 -29.57 -16.07
CA ASN A 568 25.83 -29.80 -14.70
C ASN A 568 27.26 -30.33 -14.70
N PHE A 569 28.20 -29.61 -14.06
CA PHE A 569 29.57 -30.02 -13.74
C PHE A 569 30.32 -30.70 -14.93
N GLY A 570 30.28 -30.07 -16.10
CA GLY A 570 31.01 -30.54 -17.30
C GLY A 570 30.26 -31.58 -18.13
N SER A 571 28.95 -31.72 -17.98
CA SER A 571 28.12 -32.59 -18.83
C SER A 571 28.08 -32.09 -20.28
N ASP A 572 28.28 -30.78 -20.53
CA ASP A 572 28.59 -30.20 -21.84
C ASP A 572 29.85 -29.33 -21.71
N LYS A 573 30.77 -29.48 -22.65
CA LYS A 573 32.07 -28.82 -22.68
C LYS A 573 32.18 -27.73 -23.75
N GLN A 574 31.06 -27.26 -24.28
CA GLN A 574 31.01 -26.25 -25.32
C GLN A 574 30.15 -25.04 -24.94
N GLY A 575 30.42 -23.91 -25.58
CA GLY A 575 29.57 -22.70 -25.46
C GLY A 575 29.46 -22.13 -24.05
N SER A 576 28.23 -21.92 -23.59
CA SER A 576 27.96 -21.27 -22.31
C SER A 576 28.47 -22.05 -21.09
N PRO A 577 28.33 -23.39 -21.00
CA PRO A 577 28.91 -24.17 -19.90
C PRO A 577 30.41 -23.98 -19.74
N LEU A 578 31.16 -23.99 -20.83
CA LEU A 578 32.63 -23.85 -20.80
C LEU A 578 33.08 -22.55 -20.10
N LYS A 579 32.49 -21.40 -20.47
CA LYS A 579 32.90 -20.12 -19.86
C LYS A 579 32.52 -20.04 -18.37
N VAL A 580 31.43 -20.69 -17.96
CA VAL A 580 31.05 -20.76 -16.54
C VAL A 580 32.04 -21.65 -15.79
N HIS A 581 32.43 -22.76 -16.37
CA HIS A 581 33.45 -23.66 -15.82
C HIS A 581 34.80 -22.94 -15.63
N GLU A 582 35.26 -22.23 -16.66
CA GLU A 582 36.50 -21.42 -16.61
C GLU A 582 36.44 -20.36 -15.49
N ALA A 583 35.28 -19.73 -15.33
CA ALA A 583 35.08 -18.74 -14.27
C ALA A 583 35.13 -19.39 -12.87
N ILE A 584 34.50 -20.55 -12.68
CA ILE A 584 34.52 -21.32 -11.43
C ILE A 584 35.93 -21.76 -11.08
N ASP A 585 36.68 -22.31 -12.05
CA ASP A 585 38.07 -22.75 -11.84
C ASP A 585 38.95 -21.57 -11.37
N PHE A 586 38.77 -20.41 -11.99
CA PHE A 586 39.49 -19.21 -11.55
C PHE A 586 39.10 -18.78 -10.13
N LEU A 587 37.79 -18.73 -9.81
CA LEU A 587 37.30 -18.34 -8.50
C LEU A 587 37.78 -19.28 -7.41
N HIS A 588 37.71 -20.59 -7.63
CA HIS A 588 38.20 -21.60 -6.70
C HIS A 588 39.70 -21.47 -6.39
N LYS A 589 40.48 -21.10 -7.40
CA LYS A 589 41.93 -20.98 -7.29
C LYS A 589 42.35 -19.66 -6.64
N THR A 590 41.64 -18.58 -6.96
CA THR A 590 42.05 -17.22 -6.57
C THR A 590 41.35 -16.75 -5.29
N TYR A 591 40.10 -17.20 -5.06
CA TYR A 591 39.25 -16.83 -3.93
C TYR A 591 38.70 -18.08 -3.22
N PRO A 592 39.57 -18.89 -2.56
CA PRO A 592 39.17 -20.18 -1.98
C PRO A 592 38.12 -20.10 -0.88
N ASP A 593 38.01 -18.94 -0.22
CA ASP A 593 37.03 -18.68 0.85
C ASP A 593 35.64 -18.31 0.30
N MET A 594 35.51 -18.06 -1.00
CA MET A 594 34.24 -17.76 -1.62
C MET A 594 33.42 -19.04 -1.82
N VAL A 595 32.22 -19.06 -1.23
CA VAL A 595 31.31 -20.22 -1.34
C VAL A 595 30.56 -20.14 -2.67
N VAL A 596 31.18 -20.66 -3.72
CA VAL A 596 30.66 -20.65 -5.09
C VAL A 596 30.95 -21.97 -5.78
N ASP A 597 29.99 -22.47 -6.57
CA ASP A 597 30.19 -23.65 -7.40
C ASP A 597 29.26 -23.68 -8.63
N GLY A 598 29.53 -24.57 -9.57
CA GLY A 598 28.82 -24.77 -10.86
C GLY A 598 29.78 -25.36 -11.91
N GLU A 599 29.41 -25.36 -13.20
CA GLU A 599 28.08 -24.92 -13.68
C GLU A 599 27.02 -25.94 -13.25
N MET A 600 25.82 -25.44 -12.96
CA MET A 600 24.68 -26.31 -12.65
C MET A 600 23.33 -25.75 -13.10
N GLN A 601 22.38 -26.64 -13.31
CA GLN A 601 20.99 -26.25 -13.59
C GLN A 601 20.31 -25.72 -12.32
N VAL A 602 19.30 -24.86 -12.52
CA VAL A 602 18.62 -24.16 -11.43
C VAL A 602 17.94 -25.10 -10.41
N ASN A 603 17.43 -26.26 -10.87
CA ASN A 603 16.84 -27.25 -9.96
C ASN A 603 17.88 -27.89 -9.03
N PHE A 604 19.11 -28.13 -9.50
CA PHE A 604 20.22 -28.58 -8.63
C PHE A 604 20.70 -27.46 -7.71
N ALA A 605 20.70 -26.24 -8.16
CA ALA A 605 21.03 -25.09 -7.31
C ALA A 605 20.07 -24.98 -6.10
N LEU A 606 18.76 -25.10 -6.35
CA LEU A 606 17.70 -24.84 -5.37
C LEU A 606 17.21 -26.06 -4.60
N ASP A 607 17.59 -27.28 -5.01
CA ASP A 607 17.32 -28.51 -4.28
C ASP A 607 18.63 -29.10 -3.74
N LYS A 608 18.92 -28.74 -2.49
CA LYS A 608 20.14 -29.16 -1.76
C LYS A 608 20.30 -30.68 -1.75
N LYS A 609 19.22 -31.43 -1.49
CA LYS A 609 19.26 -32.87 -1.42
C LYS A 609 19.59 -33.50 -2.78
N LEU A 610 18.89 -33.08 -3.81
CA LEU A 610 19.12 -33.54 -5.18
C LEU A 610 20.57 -33.28 -5.62
N ARG A 611 21.07 -32.05 -5.37
CA ARG A 611 22.45 -31.67 -5.69
C ARG A 611 23.47 -32.54 -4.97
N ASP A 612 23.33 -32.67 -3.63
CA ASP A 612 24.32 -33.35 -2.78
C ASP A 612 24.33 -34.86 -2.99
N ASP A 613 23.18 -35.48 -3.34
CA ASP A 613 23.06 -36.91 -3.69
C ASP A 613 23.68 -37.20 -5.05
N MET A 614 23.43 -36.34 -6.06
CA MET A 614 23.92 -36.59 -7.44
C MET A 614 25.36 -36.12 -7.65
N TYR A 615 25.81 -35.08 -6.96
CA TYR A 615 27.14 -34.48 -7.10
C TYR A 615 27.79 -34.27 -5.72
N PRO A 616 28.15 -35.35 -5.00
CA PRO A 616 28.64 -35.25 -3.62
C PRO A 616 29.98 -34.51 -3.46
N PHE A 617 30.67 -34.20 -4.55
CA PHE A 617 31.91 -33.45 -4.61
C PHE A 617 31.69 -31.93 -4.65
N ASN A 618 30.44 -31.44 -4.82
CA ASN A 618 30.16 -30.02 -4.95
C ASN A 618 30.57 -29.25 -3.71
N LYS A 619 31.08 -28.01 -3.89
CA LYS A 619 31.53 -27.14 -2.79
C LYS A 619 30.39 -26.51 -2.00
N LEU A 620 29.14 -26.58 -2.49
CA LEU A 620 27.93 -26.07 -1.82
C LEU A 620 27.27 -27.15 -0.95
N LYS A 621 27.92 -28.31 -0.76
CA LYS A 621 27.37 -29.45 -0.03
C LYS A 621 26.89 -29.04 1.37
N GLY A 622 25.64 -29.40 1.70
CA GLY A 622 25.01 -29.11 2.97
C GLY A 622 24.51 -27.68 3.14
N GLN A 623 24.71 -26.80 2.17
CA GLN A 623 24.31 -25.39 2.22
C GLN A 623 23.12 -25.11 1.32
N ASP A 624 22.27 -24.18 1.72
CA ASP A 624 21.17 -23.70 0.92
C ASP A 624 21.64 -22.51 0.07
N VAL A 625 21.50 -22.66 -1.25
CA VAL A 625 21.86 -21.58 -2.20
C VAL A 625 20.89 -20.43 -2.08
N ASN A 626 21.41 -19.22 -1.93
CA ASN A 626 20.65 -17.98 -1.91
C ASN A 626 21.03 -17.01 -3.04
N THR A 627 22.08 -17.33 -3.82
CA THR A 627 22.61 -16.43 -4.85
C THR A 627 22.79 -17.16 -6.16
N LEU A 628 22.20 -16.63 -7.23
CA LEU A 628 22.15 -17.22 -8.55
C LEU A 628 22.86 -16.30 -9.55
N ILE A 629 23.96 -16.80 -10.17
CA ILE A 629 24.70 -16.09 -11.21
C ILE A 629 24.34 -16.70 -12.56
N PHE A 630 23.81 -15.87 -13.45
CA PHE A 630 23.33 -16.33 -14.76
C PHE A 630 24.40 -16.23 -15.85
N PRO A 631 24.39 -17.17 -16.83
CA PRO A 631 25.40 -17.21 -17.89
C PRO A 631 25.25 -16.11 -18.95
N ASN A 632 24.12 -15.43 -19.01
CA ASN A 632 23.84 -14.34 -19.93
C ASN A 632 22.59 -13.56 -19.52
N LEU A 633 22.45 -12.35 -20.08
CA LEU A 633 21.34 -11.44 -19.78
C LEU A 633 19.97 -12.03 -20.12
N SER A 634 19.82 -12.74 -21.24
CA SER A 634 18.51 -13.28 -21.65
C SER A 634 17.94 -14.26 -20.63
N SER A 635 18.78 -15.14 -20.08
CA SER A 635 18.36 -16.10 -19.07
C SER A 635 18.02 -15.42 -17.75
N ALA A 636 18.83 -14.47 -17.30
CA ALA A 636 18.61 -13.75 -16.04
C ALA A 636 17.36 -12.88 -16.09
N ASN A 637 17.23 -12.05 -17.14
CA ASN A 637 16.13 -11.12 -17.32
C ASN A 637 14.79 -11.87 -17.44
N SER A 638 14.74 -12.94 -18.26
CA SER A 638 13.52 -13.76 -18.41
C SER A 638 13.14 -14.45 -17.10
N ALA A 639 14.12 -14.94 -16.33
CA ALA A 639 13.84 -15.64 -15.08
C ALA A 639 13.24 -14.73 -14.02
N TYR A 640 13.87 -13.56 -13.73
CA TYR A 640 13.36 -12.68 -12.70
C TYR A 640 12.03 -12.04 -13.10
N LYS A 641 11.88 -11.58 -14.37
CA LYS A 641 10.62 -10.99 -14.84
C LYS A 641 9.47 -12.00 -14.84
N LEU A 642 9.74 -13.27 -15.11
CA LEU A 642 8.73 -14.31 -15.00
C LEU A 642 8.23 -14.48 -13.55
N LEU A 643 9.14 -14.57 -12.59
CA LEU A 643 8.81 -14.71 -11.17
C LEU A 643 8.04 -13.48 -10.63
N ASP A 644 8.47 -12.30 -11.02
CA ASP A 644 7.87 -11.02 -10.64
C ASP A 644 6.46 -10.86 -11.24
N THR A 645 6.32 -11.06 -12.56
CA THR A 645 5.02 -10.95 -13.27
C THR A 645 3.98 -11.96 -12.79
N LEU A 646 4.41 -13.16 -12.37
CA LEU A 646 3.52 -14.15 -11.78
C LEU A 646 3.17 -13.86 -10.31
N GLY A 647 3.72 -12.80 -9.72
CA GLY A 647 3.48 -12.43 -8.32
C GLY A 647 4.01 -13.46 -7.33
N ILE A 648 5.04 -14.23 -7.70
CA ILE A 648 5.65 -15.26 -6.85
C ILE A 648 6.64 -14.62 -5.86
N THR A 649 7.23 -13.50 -6.25
CA THR A 649 8.26 -12.80 -5.49
C THR A 649 7.94 -11.31 -5.34
N GLU A 650 8.44 -10.71 -4.25
CA GLU A 650 8.66 -9.27 -4.17
C GLU A 650 10.09 -9.00 -4.63
N THR A 651 10.24 -8.05 -5.55
CA THR A 651 11.53 -7.75 -6.18
C THR A 651 12.04 -6.38 -5.74
N ILE A 652 13.33 -6.30 -5.37
CA ILE A 652 14.05 -5.05 -5.13
C ILE A 652 15.15 -4.96 -6.18
N GLY A 653 15.20 -3.86 -6.89
CA GLY A 653 16.18 -3.63 -7.92
C GLY A 653 15.60 -3.08 -9.21
N PRO A 654 16.42 -3.05 -10.26
CA PRO A 654 17.82 -3.51 -10.34
C PRO A 654 18.80 -2.60 -9.59
N ILE A 655 19.69 -3.18 -8.82
CA ILE A 655 20.72 -2.49 -8.04
C ILE A 655 22.04 -2.57 -8.80
N GLN A 656 22.64 -1.43 -9.11
CA GLN A 656 23.91 -1.38 -9.82
C GLN A 656 25.06 -1.65 -8.86
N MET A 657 25.93 -2.59 -9.23
CA MET A 657 27.11 -3.02 -8.48
C MET A 657 28.38 -2.63 -9.23
N GLY A 658 29.37 -2.10 -8.53
CA GLY A 658 30.71 -1.87 -9.07
C GLY A 658 30.99 -0.48 -9.63
N LEU A 659 30.04 0.47 -9.54
CA LEU A 659 30.29 1.88 -9.86
C LEU A 659 31.02 2.60 -8.71
N ASN A 660 31.82 3.63 -9.04
CA ASN A 660 32.57 4.39 -8.04
C ASN A 660 31.74 5.25 -7.11
N LYS A 661 30.48 5.55 -7.48
CA LYS A 661 29.53 6.34 -6.69
C LYS A 661 28.14 5.71 -6.75
N PRO A 662 27.25 6.01 -5.79
CA PRO A 662 25.90 5.47 -5.71
C PRO A 662 25.01 5.99 -6.83
N ILE A 663 25.00 5.27 -7.93
CA ILE A 663 24.20 5.58 -9.12
C ILE A 663 23.30 4.37 -9.40
N HIS A 664 21.99 4.56 -9.35
CA HIS A 664 21.04 3.48 -9.56
C HIS A 664 20.02 3.81 -10.64
N PHE A 665 19.70 2.81 -11.44
CA PHE A 665 18.75 2.92 -12.55
C PHE A 665 17.58 2.00 -12.30
N THR A 666 16.38 2.55 -12.33
CA THR A 666 15.14 1.79 -12.25
C THR A 666 14.69 1.26 -13.62
N ASP A 667 13.64 0.45 -13.66
CA ASP A 667 13.01 0.03 -14.94
C ASP A 667 11.92 1.05 -15.34
N VAL A 668 11.60 1.12 -16.63
CA VAL A 668 10.54 2.02 -17.18
C VAL A 668 9.17 1.75 -16.56
N GLU A 669 8.90 0.50 -16.16
CA GLU A 669 7.65 0.06 -15.56
C GLU A 669 7.62 0.19 -14.03
N SER A 670 8.67 0.73 -13.40
CA SER A 670 8.80 0.80 -11.94
C SER A 670 7.70 1.63 -11.30
N SER A 671 7.08 1.06 -10.30
CA SER A 671 6.09 1.73 -9.45
C SER A 671 6.75 2.77 -8.55
N THR A 672 5.96 3.64 -7.95
CA THR A 672 6.42 4.58 -6.92
C THR A 672 7.18 3.86 -5.80
N ARG A 673 6.67 2.72 -5.34
CA ARG A 673 7.29 1.93 -4.27
C ARG A 673 8.64 1.35 -4.67
N ASP A 674 8.78 0.85 -5.90
CA ASP A 674 10.08 0.34 -6.40
C ASP A 674 11.13 1.44 -6.41
N ILE A 675 10.75 2.65 -6.81
CA ILE A 675 11.65 3.80 -6.83
C ILE A 675 12.03 4.23 -5.40
N VAL A 676 11.09 4.22 -4.44
CA VAL A 676 11.38 4.48 -3.01
C VAL A 676 12.34 3.42 -2.45
N ASN A 677 12.10 2.15 -2.75
CA ASN A 677 12.97 1.05 -2.32
C ASN A 677 14.38 1.20 -2.89
N LEU A 678 14.49 1.52 -4.18
CA LEU A 678 15.78 1.75 -4.83
C LEU A 678 16.48 3.02 -4.28
N THR A 679 15.72 4.07 -3.96
CA THR A 679 16.23 5.27 -3.29
C THR A 679 16.79 4.94 -1.91
N THR A 680 16.12 4.10 -1.15
CA THR A 680 16.60 3.62 0.16
C THR A 680 17.95 2.91 0.01
N VAL A 681 18.07 2.02 -0.96
CA VAL A 681 19.34 1.33 -1.28
C VAL A 681 20.43 2.35 -1.67
N ALA A 682 20.09 3.35 -2.51
CA ALA A 682 21.03 4.37 -2.93
C ALA A 682 21.58 5.21 -1.76
N VAL A 683 20.71 5.53 -0.79
CA VAL A 683 21.10 6.24 0.44
C VAL A 683 22.04 5.38 1.28
N VAL A 684 21.74 4.09 1.47
CA VAL A 684 22.57 3.19 2.27
C VAL A 684 23.93 2.95 1.58
N ASP A 685 23.95 2.79 0.24
CA ASP A 685 25.20 2.72 -0.52
C ASP A 685 26.06 4.00 -0.32
N ALA A 686 25.44 5.18 -0.31
CA ALA A 686 26.13 6.44 -0.03
C ALA A 686 26.68 6.51 1.40
N ILE A 687 25.96 6.02 2.39
CA ILE A 687 26.41 5.95 3.79
C ILE A 687 27.65 5.05 3.91
N VAL A 688 27.60 3.87 3.33
CA VAL A 688 28.71 2.89 3.39
C VAL A 688 29.93 3.42 2.62
N GLN A 689 29.75 4.02 1.46
CA GLN A 689 30.88 4.63 0.72
C GLN A 689 31.53 5.76 1.50
N GLU A 690 30.76 6.61 2.16
CA GLU A 690 31.29 7.67 3.04
C GLU A 690 32.10 7.09 4.21
N GLN A 691 31.68 5.97 4.79
CA GLN A 691 32.41 5.28 5.85
C GLN A 691 33.75 4.74 5.35
N ILE A 692 33.75 4.05 4.22
CA ILE A 692 34.98 3.53 3.58
C ILE A 692 35.94 4.67 3.23
N GLU A 693 35.46 5.79 2.71
CA GLU A 693 36.30 6.95 2.41
C GLU A 693 36.93 7.57 3.68
N LYS A 694 36.21 7.53 4.81
CA LYS A 694 36.71 7.99 6.11
C LYS A 694 37.77 7.07 6.71
N GLU A 695 37.62 5.76 6.56
CA GLU A 695 38.56 4.75 7.03
C GLU A 695 39.88 4.73 6.22
N ASN A 696 39.81 5.13 4.94
CA ASN A 696 40.97 5.19 4.04
C ASN A 696 41.72 6.52 4.09
N ARG A 697 41.24 7.52 4.84
CA ARG A 697 41.91 8.81 5.10
C ARG A 697 42.67 8.77 6.44
#